data_7de4d95399319eb95436d4b7914578ea
#
_entry.id   7de4d95399319eb95436d4b7914578ea
#
_cell.length_a   1.000
_cell.length_b   1.000
_cell.length_c   1.000
_cell.angle_alpha   90.00
_cell.angle_beta   90.00
_cell.angle_gamma   90.00
#
_symmetry.space_group_name_H-M   'P 1'
#
loop_
_entity.id
_entity.type
_entity.pdbx_description
1 polymer ?
#
loop_
_entity_poly.entity_id
_entity_poly.type
_entity_poly.pdbx_seq_one_letter_code
_entity_poly.pdbx_strand_id
1 'polypeptide(L)'
;IGDSAFENCDNLKNVKISENLKKLGMMAFGNCDALTEVKIPKSITTVIYNDFYNPVRGPFTGSDSLQTVVFEEGMTWLPAYILSGCSGFTTVKIPETVTEIGGGAFSDCSRLESIEIPESVTEIGSHTFSNTKLESIRVPDTVTDMGDHVFSGCTELKEVTLPNIRQNIVAGMFEGCTSLEKIVLPETVTAIRSDAFEGCTALKDITWSKAPEIIESNAFRNCSALKEVTIPGTVKSIGDCAFLNCDALTTVTIPDSVTSIGEQVFYDCDALTTVKLGSGLKSIPASTFEHCDVLESLRIPRRVTTIGDNAFKDCVKLTSITIPRSVTKISSNAFSYPKILTIYGVAGTYAETFANENSIQFVDQQIKATAASLDKTELTINKGAAAQLNLSVTPENFTDIVDWKSTDTNIVTVSDNGVVKAVGVGTATVKVTVGDVSASCKVTVLQPVTGINLNKSSLTMDALGTFQMTASVYPDSANDKRITWSSSDPAIASVDENGLVTALKKGTATITAAAMDGSGVKSTCKVTVSNTAYVCTDPAQLESPHNYDNSCTDVWSYRLDGASSLNVTFDARTEMEDGFDYLYILDGSGKEVGKYTGKELAGKTVSVPGDTVQIRMTSDDAGNAWGFKVTSVTAGSETCQHVWDNGKVTKEPTETEDGVKTFTCTRCGETKTETIPKLTHEHSYKAVVTAPTCTEKGYTTHTCACGDSYVDTYTDALGHAWDNGKVTKQPTETETGVKTFTCTRCGETKTEVIPALSHEHSYKAVVTAPTCTAKGYTTHTCACGDSYVDTYVDALGHAWDNGKVTKEPTETETGVKTFTCTRCGETKTEVIPATGVMDVTKMFTDVSHSWADDGIQYCVTHQLMSGIGNNLFGPK
;
A
#
# COMPACT_ATOMS: atom_id res chain seq x y z
N ILE A 1 2.08 32.87 33.04
CA ILE A 1 1.09 33.92 32.82
C ILE A 1 -0.26 33.25 32.78
N GLY A 2 -1.23 33.74 33.60
CA GLY A 2 -2.56 33.16 33.69
C GLY A 2 -3.49 33.60 32.56
N ASP A 3 -4.70 33.03 32.55
CA ASP A 3 -5.74 33.33 31.58
C ASP A 3 -6.11 34.82 31.62
N SER A 4 -6.30 35.40 30.43
CA SER A 4 -6.70 36.81 30.25
C SER A 4 -5.85 37.85 30.99
N ALA A 5 -4.62 37.49 31.39
CA ALA A 5 -3.80 38.36 32.26
C ALA A 5 -3.52 39.77 31.69
N PHE A 6 -3.41 39.89 30.37
CA PHE A 6 -3.23 41.10 29.59
C PHE A 6 -4.25 41.25 28.47
N GLU A 7 -5.42 40.61 28.61
CA GLU A 7 -6.48 40.69 27.61
C GLU A 7 -6.99 42.15 27.48
N ASN A 8 -7.31 42.58 26.24
CA ASN A 8 -7.75 43.94 25.91
C ASN A 8 -6.75 45.06 26.28
N CYS A 9 -5.45 44.73 26.25
CA CYS A 9 -4.43 45.74 26.44
C CYS A 9 -4.08 46.45 25.10
N ASP A 10 -5.01 47.26 24.57
CA ASP A 10 -5.00 47.86 23.22
C ASP A 10 -3.76 48.71 22.93
N ASN A 11 -3.05 49.19 23.97
CA ASN A 11 -1.85 50.01 23.84
C ASN A 11 -0.55 49.20 24.03
N LEU A 12 -0.60 47.91 24.25
CA LEU A 12 0.53 47.04 24.46
C LEU A 12 1.26 46.74 23.12
N LYS A 13 2.35 47.46 22.87
CA LYS A 13 3.09 47.39 21.60
C LYS A 13 4.14 46.29 21.56
N ASN A 14 4.79 46.03 22.69
CA ASN A 14 5.90 45.07 22.79
C ASN A 14 5.76 44.22 24.03
N VAL A 15 6.03 42.95 23.91
CA VAL A 15 6.05 41.97 25.00
C VAL A 15 7.37 41.20 24.93
N LYS A 16 8.11 41.22 26.04
CA LYS A 16 9.25 40.30 26.21
C LYS A 16 8.83 39.17 27.15
N ILE A 17 8.57 38.00 26.58
CA ILE A 17 8.31 36.78 27.32
C ILE A 17 9.62 36.26 27.91
N SER A 18 9.65 36.00 29.21
CA SER A 18 10.85 35.51 29.92
C SER A 18 11.25 34.11 29.40
N GLU A 19 12.55 33.88 29.18
CA GLU A 19 13.14 32.60 28.77
C GLU A 19 12.97 31.47 29.81
N ASN A 20 12.47 31.81 31.03
CA ASN A 20 12.14 30.83 32.07
C ASN A 20 10.63 30.52 32.18
N LEU A 21 9.79 31.23 31.40
CA LEU A 21 8.36 31.03 31.44
C LEU A 21 7.98 29.69 30.83
N LYS A 22 7.17 28.88 31.55
CA LYS A 22 6.75 27.53 31.13
C LYS A 22 5.33 27.48 30.57
N LYS A 23 4.45 28.38 31.01
CA LYS A 23 3.02 28.31 30.74
C LYS A 23 2.44 29.67 30.34
N LEU A 24 1.64 29.66 29.29
CA LEU A 24 0.77 30.77 28.88
C LEU A 24 -0.68 30.38 29.06
N GLY A 25 -1.50 31.22 29.59
CA GLY A 25 -2.94 31.05 29.73
C GLY A 25 -3.70 31.40 28.46
N MET A 26 -4.93 30.93 28.38
CA MET A 26 -5.88 31.29 27.33
C MET A 26 -6.08 32.83 27.33
N MET A 27 -6.08 33.46 26.14
CA MET A 27 -6.24 34.93 26.00
C MET A 27 -5.23 35.74 26.80
N ALA A 28 -4.09 35.17 27.23
CA ALA A 28 -3.12 35.87 28.08
C ALA A 28 -2.69 37.25 27.54
N PHE A 29 -2.65 37.39 26.22
CA PHE A 29 -2.45 38.62 25.43
C PHE A 29 -3.53 38.76 24.37
N GLY A 30 -4.77 38.31 24.65
CA GLY A 30 -5.87 38.37 23.71
C GLY A 30 -6.33 39.81 23.45
N ASN A 31 -6.76 40.10 22.20
CA ASN A 31 -7.24 41.43 21.78
C ASN A 31 -6.25 42.56 22.11
N CYS A 32 -4.95 42.36 21.96
CA CYS A 32 -3.92 43.38 22.14
C CYS A 32 -3.62 44.03 20.78
N ASP A 33 -4.47 45.00 20.37
CA ASP A 33 -4.47 45.57 19.01
C ASP A 33 -3.24 46.37 18.61
N ALA A 34 -2.42 46.82 19.57
CA ALA A 34 -1.15 47.46 19.26
C ALA A 34 0.05 46.49 19.22
N LEU A 35 -0.11 45.22 19.56
CA LEU A 35 0.96 44.23 19.58
C LEU A 35 1.28 43.77 18.15
N THR A 36 2.46 44.12 17.66
CA THR A 36 2.89 43.82 16.26
C THR A 36 3.90 42.69 16.14
N GLU A 37 4.61 42.38 17.23
CA GLU A 37 5.66 41.37 17.25
C GLU A 37 5.68 40.63 18.58
N VAL A 38 5.92 39.31 18.53
CA VAL A 38 6.19 38.49 19.73
C VAL A 38 7.30 37.47 19.46
N LYS A 39 8.21 37.34 20.44
CA LYS A 39 9.18 36.23 20.48
C LYS A 39 8.71 35.20 21.49
N ILE A 40 8.48 33.95 21.03
CA ILE A 40 8.05 32.81 21.85
C ILE A 40 9.30 32.02 22.25
N PRO A 41 9.65 31.97 23.54
CA PRO A 41 10.83 31.27 24.00
C PRO A 41 10.58 29.76 24.04
N LYS A 42 11.62 28.95 23.76
CA LYS A 42 11.58 27.47 23.82
C LYS A 42 11.25 26.91 25.20
N SER A 43 11.26 27.73 26.22
CA SER A 43 10.86 27.34 27.57
C SER A 43 9.35 27.14 27.73
N ILE A 44 8.51 27.69 26.82
CA ILE A 44 7.07 27.50 26.83
C ILE A 44 6.78 26.04 26.48
N THR A 45 6.25 25.28 27.42
CA THR A 45 5.92 23.86 27.27
C THR A 45 4.42 23.60 27.34
N THR A 46 3.62 24.60 27.68
CA THR A 46 2.18 24.40 27.85
C THR A 46 1.44 25.72 27.61
N VAL A 47 0.41 25.65 26.76
CA VAL A 47 -0.67 26.62 26.75
C VAL A 47 -1.80 26.06 27.63
N ILE A 48 -2.25 26.85 28.60
CA ILE A 48 -3.38 26.47 29.47
C ILE A 48 -4.63 26.75 28.66
N TYR A 49 -5.48 25.75 28.46
CA TYR A 49 -6.79 25.90 27.86
C TYR A 49 -7.86 25.27 28.77
N ASN A 50 -9.08 25.74 28.68
CA ASN A 50 -10.18 25.22 29.44
C ASN A 50 -11.19 24.59 28.50
N ASP A 51 -11.39 23.29 28.65
CA ASP A 51 -12.32 22.49 27.81
C ASP A 51 -13.80 22.93 27.91
N PHE A 52 -14.13 23.81 28.87
CA PHE A 52 -15.49 24.35 29.00
C PHE A 52 -15.83 25.44 27.97
N TYR A 53 -14.84 26.00 27.26
CA TYR A 53 -15.06 27.02 26.24
C TYR A 53 -14.75 26.48 24.86
N ASN A 54 -15.78 26.36 24.05
CA ASN A 54 -15.63 26.07 22.60
C ASN A 54 -16.05 27.36 21.84
N PRO A 55 -15.20 27.98 21.00
CA PRO A 55 -13.85 27.50 20.54
C PRO A 55 -12.74 27.74 21.57
N VAL A 56 -11.73 26.85 21.54
CA VAL A 56 -10.50 27.00 22.32
C VAL A 56 -9.73 28.21 21.81
N ARG A 57 -9.34 29.13 22.72
CA ARG A 57 -8.67 30.38 22.39
C ARG A 57 -7.21 30.32 22.82
N GLY A 58 -6.29 30.60 21.89
CA GLY A 58 -4.87 30.71 22.18
C GLY A 58 -4.51 31.93 22.99
N PRO A 59 -3.25 32.02 23.43
CA PRO A 59 -2.79 33.17 24.25
C PRO A 59 -2.90 34.51 23.56
N PHE A 60 -2.86 34.58 22.24
CA PHE A 60 -2.83 35.77 21.41
C PHE A 60 -4.07 35.96 20.55
N THR A 61 -5.12 35.19 20.79
CA THR A 61 -6.38 35.25 20.01
C THR A 61 -6.91 36.68 19.93
N GLY A 62 -7.27 37.12 18.71
CA GLY A 62 -7.84 38.46 18.47
C GLY A 62 -6.80 39.60 18.47
N SER A 63 -5.50 39.31 18.62
CA SER A 63 -4.45 40.34 18.47
C SER A 63 -4.09 40.47 16.96
N ASP A 64 -5.00 41.11 16.19
CA ASP A 64 -5.00 41.13 14.73
C ASP A 64 -3.88 42.02 14.12
N SER A 65 -3.19 42.79 14.92
CA SER A 65 -2.01 43.54 14.50
C SER A 65 -0.69 42.78 14.62
N LEU A 66 -0.71 41.53 15.14
CA LEU A 66 0.46 40.70 15.37
C LEU A 66 1.00 40.15 14.04
N GLN A 67 1.91 40.90 13.41
CA GLN A 67 2.46 40.59 12.08
C GLN A 67 3.68 39.68 12.11
N THR A 68 4.45 39.72 13.21
CA THR A 68 5.69 38.97 13.33
C THR A 68 5.69 38.07 14.56
N VAL A 69 5.79 36.78 14.31
CA VAL A 69 5.98 35.77 15.36
C VAL A 69 7.31 35.08 15.16
N VAL A 70 8.15 35.11 16.19
CA VAL A 70 9.48 34.48 16.16
C VAL A 70 9.52 33.38 17.23
N PHE A 71 9.62 32.16 16.81
CA PHE A 71 9.93 31.04 17.69
C PHE A 71 11.45 31.01 17.96
N GLU A 72 11.83 30.77 19.20
CA GLU A 72 13.26 30.70 19.58
C GLU A 72 13.91 29.44 18.98
N GLU A 73 15.08 29.61 18.37
CA GLU A 73 15.88 28.50 17.85
C GLU A 73 16.22 27.46 18.91
N GLY A 74 16.19 26.17 18.51
CA GLY A 74 16.36 25.04 19.41
C GLY A 74 15.09 24.61 20.15
N MET A 75 13.91 25.16 19.76
CA MET A 75 12.61 24.64 20.15
C MET A 75 12.39 23.31 19.44
N THR A 76 12.00 22.27 20.17
CA THR A 76 11.81 20.91 19.62
C THR A 76 10.34 20.55 19.40
N TRP A 77 9.42 21.33 19.92
CA TRP A 77 7.99 21.16 19.72
C TRP A 77 7.25 22.49 19.83
N LEU A 78 6.13 22.64 19.12
CA LEU A 78 5.22 23.78 19.28
C LEU A 78 4.06 23.39 20.18
N PRO A 79 3.78 24.14 21.26
CA PRO A 79 2.67 23.84 22.15
C PRO A 79 1.32 23.92 21.43
N ALA A 80 0.38 23.08 21.83
CA ALA A 80 -0.98 23.13 21.32
C ALA A 80 -1.59 24.53 21.51
N TYR A 81 -2.34 25.01 20.53
CA TYR A 81 -3.06 26.30 20.50
C TYR A 81 -2.19 27.55 20.67
N ILE A 82 -0.88 27.47 20.51
CA ILE A 82 0.04 28.56 20.83
C ILE A 82 -0.26 29.88 20.07
N LEU A 83 -0.75 29.77 18.81
CA LEU A 83 -1.14 30.92 17.98
C LEU A 83 -2.62 30.84 17.54
N SER A 84 -3.40 29.94 18.14
CA SER A 84 -4.82 29.80 17.77
C SER A 84 -5.57 31.12 17.82
N GLY A 85 -6.33 31.44 16.76
CA GLY A 85 -7.12 32.66 16.64
C GLY A 85 -6.33 33.93 16.38
N CYS A 86 -5.09 33.85 15.94
CA CYS A 86 -4.29 35.02 15.54
C CYS A 86 -4.46 35.32 14.05
N SER A 87 -4.98 36.49 13.71
CA SER A 87 -5.24 36.93 12.32
C SER A 87 -4.26 37.99 11.80
N GLY A 88 -3.15 38.24 12.49
CA GLY A 88 -2.24 39.34 12.13
C GLY A 88 -1.20 39.04 11.06
N PHE A 89 -0.76 37.79 10.93
CA PHE A 89 0.32 37.37 10.03
C PHE A 89 -0.20 36.50 8.87
N THR A 90 0.50 36.59 7.72
CA THR A 90 0.21 35.77 6.53
C THR A 90 1.18 34.61 6.36
N THR A 91 2.29 34.63 7.07
CA THR A 91 3.28 33.56 7.11
C THR A 91 3.99 33.53 8.45
N VAL A 92 4.48 32.37 8.85
CA VAL A 92 5.27 32.17 10.07
C VAL A 92 6.33 31.11 9.81
N LYS A 93 7.54 31.34 10.37
CA LYS A 93 8.62 30.36 10.25
C LYS A 93 8.66 29.43 11.46
N ILE A 94 8.59 28.13 11.21
CA ILE A 94 8.83 27.09 12.21
C ILE A 94 10.34 26.78 12.25
N PRO A 95 10.97 26.70 13.44
CA PRO A 95 12.38 26.31 13.55
C PRO A 95 12.66 24.88 13.03
N GLU A 96 13.84 24.73 12.37
CA GLU A 96 14.30 23.44 11.84
C GLU A 96 14.56 22.33 12.89
N THR A 97 14.46 22.66 14.17
CA THR A 97 14.62 21.74 15.29
C THR A 97 13.31 21.17 15.81
N VAL A 98 12.16 21.66 15.29
CA VAL A 98 10.82 21.21 15.74
C VAL A 98 10.53 19.84 15.17
N THR A 99 10.19 18.91 16.05
CA THR A 99 9.80 17.52 15.70
C THR A 99 8.30 17.26 15.86
N GLU A 100 7.60 18.11 16.62
CA GLU A 100 6.16 17.98 16.89
C GLU A 100 5.48 19.35 16.82
N ILE A 101 4.35 19.42 16.12
CA ILE A 101 3.46 20.60 16.10
C ILE A 101 2.17 20.22 16.85
N GLY A 102 1.95 20.84 17.98
CA GLY A 102 0.81 20.55 18.84
C GLY A 102 -0.53 20.91 18.21
N GLY A 103 -1.58 20.20 18.63
CA GLY A 103 -2.93 20.38 18.11
C GLY A 103 -3.43 21.82 18.20
N GLY A 104 -4.10 22.31 17.15
CA GLY A 104 -4.63 23.66 17.06
C GLY A 104 -3.57 24.77 17.10
N ALA A 105 -2.28 24.47 16.94
CA ALA A 105 -1.20 25.46 17.09
C ALA A 105 -1.41 26.72 16.23
N PHE A 106 -2.01 26.57 15.04
CA PHE A 106 -2.32 27.64 14.09
C PHE A 106 -3.82 27.66 13.72
N SER A 107 -4.68 26.99 14.52
CA SER A 107 -6.12 26.98 14.28
C SER A 107 -6.69 28.41 14.27
N ASP A 108 -7.61 28.69 13.36
CA ASP A 108 -8.27 30.00 13.24
C ASP A 108 -7.31 31.16 12.91
N CYS A 109 -6.09 30.88 12.43
CA CYS A 109 -5.20 31.90 11.89
C CYS A 109 -5.73 32.32 10.51
N SER A 110 -6.81 33.09 10.47
CA SER A 110 -7.63 33.37 9.28
C SER A 110 -6.93 34.18 8.18
N ARG A 111 -5.69 34.62 8.37
CA ARG A 111 -4.85 35.27 7.35
C ARG A 111 -3.57 34.51 7.00
N LEU A 112 -3.34 33.34 7.58
CA LEU A 112 -2.18 32.51 7.27
C LEU A 112 -2.33 31.91 5.85
N GLU A 113 -1.58 32.45 4.91
CA GLU A 113 -1.62 32.10 3.48
C GLU A 113 -0.55 31.05 3.08
N SER A 114 0.56 31.03 3.81
CA SER A 114 1.64 30.07 3.57
C SER A 114 2.41 29.72 4.84
N ILE A 115 2.85 28.47 4.93
CA ILE A 115 3.72 27.97 5.99
C ILE A 115 4.58 26.83 5.44
N GLU A 116 5.86 26.81 5.84
CA GLU A 116 6.77 25.70 5.54
C GLU A 116 6.89 24.81 6.76
N ILE A 117 6.61 23.52 6.61
CA ILE A 117 6.79 22.51 7.66
C ILE A 117 8.19 21.93 7.49
N PRO A 118 9.07 22.06 8.52
CA PRO A 118 10.44 21.55 8.45
C PRO A 118 10.52 20.03 8.28
N GLU A 119 11.56 19.54 7.61
CA GLU A 119 11.84 18.10 7.46
C GLU A 119 12.18 17.39 8.79
N SER A 120 12.31 18.12 9.89
CA SER A 120 12.47 17.58 11.24
C SER A 120 11.14 17.11 11.87
N VAL A 121 10.00 17.60 11.36
CA VAL A 121 8.68 17.33 11.94
C VAL A 121 8.27 15.87 11.67
N THR A 122 7.86 15.17 12.73
CA THR A 122 7.39 13.78 12.69
C THR A 122 5.94 13.64 13.12
N GLU A 123 5.38 14.64 13.79
CA GLU A 123 4.00 14.62 14.31
C GLU A 123 3.33 15.99 14.14
N ILE A 124 2.06 15.96 13.66
CA ILE A 124 1.18 17.14 13.54
C ILE A 124 -0.13 16.83 14.27
N GLY A 125 -0.46 17.61 15.29
CA GLY A 125 -1.64 17.41 16.10
C GLY A 125 -2.96 17.76 15.40
N SER A 126 -4.09 17.40 16.02
CA SER A 126 -5.44 17.67 15.49
C SER A 126 -5.71 19.16 15.35
N HIS A 127 -6.49 19.56 14.33
CA HIS A 127 -6.89 20.94 14.04
C HIS A 127 -5.73 21.93 13.84
N THR A 128 -4.50 21.48 13.64
CA THR A 128 -3.29 22.32 13.64
C THR A 128 -3.41 23.53 12.71
N PHE A 129 -3.94 23.35 11.51
CA PHE A 129 -4.09 24.41 10.50
C PHE A 129 -5.57 24.68 10.15
N SER A 130 -6.51 24.27 10.99
CA SER A 130 -7.92 24.45 10.69
C SER A 130 -8.29 25.94 10.56
N ASN A 131 -9.20 26.27 9.65
CA ASN A 131 -9.68 27.62 9.37
C ASN A 131 -8.58 28.64 9.01
N THR A 132 -7.52 28.17 8.33
CA THR A 132 -6.49 29.06 7.77
C THR A 132 -6.78 29.39 6.31
N LYS A 133 -6.05 30.37 5.73
CA LYS A 133 -6.09 30.73 4.31
C LYS A 133 -4.98 30.12 3.49
N LEU A 134 -4.44 28.99 3.91
CA LEU A 134 -3.41 28.28 3.13
C LEU A 134 -3.91 28.01 1.72
N GLU A 135 -3.17 28.45 0.70
CA GLU A 135 -3.47 28.16 -0.69
C GLU A 135 -2.86 26.81 -1.16
N SER A 136 -1.72 26.47 -0.59
CA SER A 136 -1.04 25.19 -0.81
C SER A 136 -0.22 24.80 0.41
N ILE A 137 0.00 23.49 0.57
CA ILE A 137 0.86 22.98 1.62
C ILE A 137 1.56 21.68 1.20
N ARG A 138 2.84 21.57 1.55
CA ARG A 138 3.60 20.33 1.48
C ARG A 138 3.82 19.79 2.89
N VAL A 139 3.34 18.60 3.17
CA VAL A 139 3.66 17.85 4.39
C VAL A 139 4.91 17.01 4.12
N PRO A 140 5.99 17.13 4.91
CA PRO A 140 7.23 16.36 4.71
C PRO A 140 7.03 14.85 4.86
N ASP A 141 7.86 14.04 4.17
CA ASP A 141 7.86 12.58 4.27
C ASP A 141 8.31 12.05 5.64
N THR A 142 8.84 12.90 6.50
CA THR A 142 9.21 12.59 7.88
C THR A 142 8.02 12.55 8.82
N VAL A 143 6.89 13.19 8.45
CA VAL A 143 5.65 13.18 9.25
C VAL A 143 5.06 11.79 9.20
N THR A 144 5.02 11.12 10.34
CA THR A 144 4.48 9.76 10.51
C THR A 144 3.14 9.72 11.23
N ASP A 145 2.76 10.81 11.89
CA ASP A 145 1.51 10.94 12.62
C ASP A 145 0.84 12.29 12.38
N MET A 146 -0.45 12.25 12.02
CA MET A 146 -1.30 13.42 11.86
C MET A 146 -2.61 13.21 12.59
N GLY A 147 -3.03 14.20 13.35
CA GLY A 147 -4.31 14.21 14.06
C GLY A 147 -5.49 14.50 13.13
N ASP A 148 -6.69 14.45 13.68
CA ASP A 148 -7.92 14.72 12.94
C ASP A 148 -8.08 16.21 12.61
N HIS A 149 -8.84 16.54 11.53
CA HIS A 149 -9.21 17.90 11.13
C HIS A 149 -8.04 18.86 10.88
N VAL A 150 -6.87 18.34 10.50
CA VAL A 150 -5.63 19.16 10.40
C VAL A 150 -5.81 20.35 9.48
N PHE A 151 -6.52 20.23 8.36
CA PHE A 151 -6.77 21.29 7.38
C PHE A 151 -8.28 21.63 7.27
N SER A 152 -9.11 21.25 8.23
CA SER A 152 -10.56 21.53 8.19
C SER A 152 -10.81 23.03 8.07
N GLY A 153 -11.72 23.42 7.16
CA GLY A 153 -12.08 24.83 6.94
C GLY A 153 -11.02 25.68 6.20
N CYS A 154 -9.99 25.08 5.62
CA CYS A 154 -9.02 25.80 4.78
C CYS A 154 -9.65 26.08 3.40
N THR A 155 -10.53 27.10 3.34
CA THR A 155 -11.37 27.38 2.17
C THR A 155 -10.61 27.78 0.91
N GLU A 156 -9.38 28.28 1.04
CA GLU A 156 -8.54 28.70 -0.08
C GLU A 156 -7.56 27.62 -0.55
N LEU A 157 -7.53 26.45 0.09
CA LEU A 157 -6.58 25.37 -0.16
C LEU A 157 -6.88 24.68 -1.50
N LYS A 158 -5.94 24.80 -2.46
CA LYS A 158 -6.04 24.27 -3.84
C LYS A 158 -5.19 23.03 -4.05
N GLU A 159 -4.03 22.97 -3.40
CA GLU A 159 -3.04 21.91 -3.61
C GLU A 159 -2.44 21.44 -2.30
N VAL A 160 -2.37 20.12 -2.15
CA VAL A 160 -1.77 19.46 -0.99
C VAL A 160 -0.84 18.34 -1.47
N THR A 161 0.39 18.36 -0.97
CA THR A 161 1.30 17.22 -1.11
C THR A 161 1.34 16.47 0.21
N LEU A 162 0.78 15.27 0.22
CA LEU A 162 0.79 14.39 1.39
C LEU A 162 2.03 13.50 1.40
N PRO A 163 2.60 13.22 2.58
CA PRO A 163 3.72 12.30 2.72
C PRO A 163 3.30 10.85 2.40
N ASN A 164 4.27 10.03 2.02
CA ASN A 164 4.02 8.61 1.78
C ASN A 164 3.95 7.82 3.11
N ILE A 165 3.02 8.21 3.97
CA ILE A 165 2.84 7.67 5.31
C ILE A 165 2.03 6.37 5.28
N ARG A 166 2.29 5.52 6.28
CA ARG A 166 1.48 4.31 6.56
C ARG A 166 0.14 4.64 7.24
N GLN A 167 -0.32 5.87 7.15
CA GLN A 167 -1.55 6.32 7.80
C GLN A 167 -2.72 6.44 6.83
N ASN A 168 -3.91 6.41 7.40
CA ASN A 168 -5.17 6.69 6.71
C ASN A 168 -5.29 8.20 6.45
N ILE A 169 -6.17 8.59 5.54
CA ILE A 169 -6.67 9.96 5.55
C ILE A 169 -7.54 10.06 6.80
N VAL A 170 -7.11 10.87 7.75
CA VAL A 170 -7.73 10.99 9.09
C VAL A 170 -9.09 11.70 9.03
N ALA A 171 -9.86 11.60 10.10
CA ALA A 171 -11.20 12.19 10.15
C ALA A 171 -11.16 13.71 9.93
N GLY A 172 -12.07 14.22 9.09
CA GLY A 172 -12.22 15.64 8.79
C GLY A 172 -10.98 16.33 8.23
N MET A 173 -9.97 15.59 7.74
CA MET A 173 -8.67 16.17 7.35
C MET A 173 -8.81 17.40 6.44
N PHE A 174 -9.72 17.35 5.46
CA PHE A 174 -9.98 18.40 4.48
C PHE A 174 -11.44 18.86 4.52
N GLU A 175 -12.15 18.64 5.62
CA GLU A 175 -13.52 19.08 5.78
C GLU A 175 -13.66 20.58 5.47
N GLY A 176 -14.57 20.96 4.57
CA GLY A 176 -14.79 22.35 4.20
C GLY A 176 -13.66 23.01 3.38
N CYS A 177 -12.74 22.28 2.80
CA CYS A 177 -11.74 22.80 1.86
C CYS A 177 -12.38 23.06 0.50
N THR A 178 -13.16 24.15 0.41
CA THR A 178 -14.04 24.44 -0.74
C THR A 178 -13.32 24.78 -2.04
N SER A 179 -12.01 25.07 -2.02
CA SER A 179 -11.19 25.34 -3.20
C SER A 179 -10.34 24.16 -3.65
N LEU A 180 -10.37 23.02 -2.95
CA LEU A 180 -9.59 21.84 -3.28
C LEU A 180 -10.16 21.15 -4.52
N GLU A 181 -9.49 21.30 -5.66
CA GLU A 181 -9.98 20.74 -6.92
C GLU A 181 -9.53 19.31 -7.18
N LYS A 182 -8.39 18.91 -6.64
CA LYS A 182 -7.76 17.61 -6.89
C LYS A 182 -7.01 17.10 -5.66
N ILE A 183 -7.03 15.79 -5.46
CA ILE A 183 -6.22 15.12 -4.43
C ILE A 183 -5.52 13.89 -5.00
N VAL A 184 -4.25 13.70 -4.63
CA VAL A 184 -3.49 12.48 -4.90
C VAL A 184 -3.27 11.75 -3.58
N LEU A 185 -3.89 10.57 -3.45
CA LEU A 185 -3.77 9.75 -2.25
C LEU A 185 -2.46 8.94 -2.28
N PRO A 186 -1.64 8.97 -1.22
CA PRO A 186 -0.44 8.16 -1.11
C PRO A 186 -0.71 6.65 -1.26
N GLU A 187 0.22 5.91 -1.86
CA GLU A 187 0.08 4.46 -2.12
C GLU A 187 -0.14 3.60 -0.85
N THR A 188 0.16 4.14 0.31
CA THR A 188 0.07 3.48 1.63
C THR A 188 -1.27 3.66 2.33
N VAL A 189 -2.15 4.55 1.83
CA VAL A 189 -3.45 4.84 2.45
C VAL A 189 -4.37 3.64 2.34
N THR A 190 -4.79 3.07 3.48
CA THR A 190 -5.69 1.91 3.56
C THR A 190 -7.13 2.26 3.92
N ALA A 191 -7.38 3.44 4.48
CA ALA A 191 -8.74 3.93 4.78
C ALA A 191 -8.86 5.43 4.58
N ILE A 192 -10.05 5.86 4.13
CA ILE A 192 -10.50 7.25 4.16
C ILE A 192 -11.48 7.33 5.30
N ARG A 193 -11.12 8.11 6.34
CA ARG A 193 -11.90 8.22 7.56
C ARG A 193 -13.11 9.15 7.39
N SER A 194 -13.95 9.19 8.43
CA SER A 194 -15.17 9.98 8.41
C SER A 194 -14.90 11.45 8.13
N ASP A 195 -15.80 12.07 7.38
CA ASP A 195 -15.80 13.51 7.06
C ASP A 195 -14.54 14.02 6.32
N ALA A 196 -13.64 13.11 5.88
CA ALA A 196 -12.29 13.45 5.42
C ALA A 196 -12.25 14.51 4.31
N PHE A 197 -13.24 14.52 3.41
CA PHE A 197 -13.41 15.50 2.33
C PHE A 197 -14.82 16.11 2.34
N GLU A 198 -15.52 16.07 3.48
CA GLU A 198 -16.87 16.68 3.58
C GLU A 198 -16.83 18.15 3.18
N GLY A 199 -17.71 18.56 2.28
CA GLY A 199 -17.80 19.95 1.85
C GLY A 199 -16.68 20.44 0.94
N CYS A 200 -15.85 19.56 0.37
CA CYS A 200 -14.89 19.90 -0.68
C CYS A 200 -15.62 20.17 -2.01
N THR A 201 -16.37 21.29 -2.07
CA THR A 201 -17.30 21.57 -3.16
C THR A 201 -16.64 21.76 -4.53
N ALA A 202 -15.34 22.06 -4.60
CA ALA A 202 -14.59 22.15 -5.85
C ALA A 202 -13.91 20.86 -6.29
N LEU A 203 -13.95 19.78 -5.49
CA LEU A 203 -13.23 18.53 -5.76
C LEU A 203 -13.80 17.82 -6.99
N LYS A 204 -12.95 17.67 -8.02
CA LYS A 204 -13.29 17.06 -9.31
C LYS A 204 -12.57 15.73 -9.53
N ASP A 205 -11.32 15.63 -9.07
CA ASP A 205 -10.42 14.52 -9.36
C ASP A 205 -9.83 13.90 -8.10
N ILE A 206 -9.97 12.59 -7.97
CA ILE A 206 -9.33 11.79 -6.92
C ILE A 206 -8.40 10.79 -7.58
N THR A 207 -7.09 10.95 -7.38
CA THR A 207 -6.13 9.91 -7.74
C THR A 207 -6.02 8.92 -6.59
N TRP A 208 -6.68 7.78 -6.74
CA TRP A 208 -6.74 6.74 -5.72
C TRP A 208 -5.40 6.02 -5.58
N SER A 209 -5.02 5.72 -4.34
CA SER A 209 -4.00 4.69 -4.07
C SER A 209 -4.52 3.30 -4.44
N LYS A 210 -3.63 2.32 -4.49
CA LYS A 210 -4.02 0.91 -4.74
C LYS A 210 -4.52 0.17 -3.50
N ALA A 211 -4.53 0.83 -2.34
CA ALA A 211 -4.67 0.17 -1.06
C ALA A 211 -5.95 0.46 -0.25
N PRO A 212 -6.84 1.44 -0.56
CA PRO A 212 -7.94 1.72 0.34
C PRO A 212 -8.90 0.53 0.42
N GLU A 213 -9.16 0.08 1.64
CA GLU A 213 -10.09 -1.00 1.94
C GLU A 213 -11.44 -0.47 2.45
N ILE A 214 -11.44 0.74 3.03
CA ILE A 214 -12.60 1.34 3.70
C ILE A 214 -12.74 2.79 3.28
N ILE A 215 -13.98 3.20 2.95
CA ILE A 215 -14.43 4.59 2.86
C ILE A 215 -15.45 4.76 3.98
N GLU A 216 -15.18 5.62 4.95
CA GLU A 216 -16.06 5.80 6.11
C GLU A 216 -17.20 6.81 5.86
N SER A 217 -18.03 7.06 6.89
CA SER A 217 -19.22 7.90 6.77
C SER A 217 -18.86 9.34 6.41
N ASN A 218 -19.70 9.97 5.58
CA ASN A 218 -19.56 11.34 5.09
C ASN A 218 -18.26 11.65 4.34
N ALA A 219 -17.42 10.66 4.01
CA ALA A 219 -16.07 10.88 3.53
C ALA A 219 -15.97 11.85 2.34
N PHE A 220 -16.96 11.87 1.44
CA PHE A 220 -17.08 12.79 0.29
C PHE A 220 -18.45 13.50 0.26
N ARG A 221 -19.11 13.63 1.39
CA ARG A 221 -20.39 14.34 1.49
C ARG A 221 -20.24 15.77 0.99
N ASN A 222 -21.21 16.28 0.23
CA ASN A 222 -21.23 17.63 -0.33
C ASN A 222 -20.07 17.95 -1.29
N CYS A 223 -19.44 16.93 -1.92
CA CYS A 223 -18.47 17.12 -3.00
C CYS A 223 -19.19 17.42 -4.32
N SER A 224 -19.85 18.56 -4.43
CA SER A 224 -20.80 18.86 -5.49
C SER A 224 -20.19 19.02 -6.90
N ALA A 225 -18.86 19.17 -7.04
CA ALA A 225 -18.18 19.21 -8.34
C ALA A 225 -17.69 17.84 -8.83
N LEU A 226 -17.80 16.78 -8.04
CA LEU A 226 -17.29 15.44 -8.34
C LEU A 226 -18.18 14.78 -9.41
N LYS A 227 -17.63 14.56 -10.62
CA LYS A 227 -18.43 14.06 -11.77
C LYS A 227 -18.41 12.55 -11.93
N GLU A 228 -17.29 11.94 -11.65
CA GLU A 228 -17.09 10.51 -11.84
C GLU A 228 -16.26 9.95 -10.67
N VAL A 229 -16.65 8.79 -10.17
CA VAL A 229 -15.91 8.09 -9.13
C VAL A 229 -15.70 6.64 -9.54
N THR A 230 -14.43 6.26 -9.68
CA THR A 230 -14.04 4.86 -9.84
C THR A 230 -13.49 4.34 -8.52
N ILE A 231 -14.32 3.63 -7.76
CA ILE A 231 -13.95 3.08 -6.46
C ILE A 231 -12.95 1.94 -6.68
N PRO A 232 -11.78 1.93 -6.00
CA PRO A 232 -10.77 0.88 -6.16
C PRO A 232 -11.29 -0.52 -5.80
N GLY A 233 -10.83 -1.53 -6.55
CA GLY A 233 -11.20 -2.93 -6.32
C GLY A 233 -10.70 -3.53 -4.99
N THR A 234 -10.00 -2.77 -4.16
CA THR A 234 -9.59 -3.14 -2.80
C THR A 234 -10.63 -2.79 -1.75
N VAL A 235 -11.52 -1.82 -2.04
CA VAL A 235 -12.54 -1.34 -1.08
C VAL A 235 -13.53 -2.46 -0.74
N LYS A 236 -13.76 -2.67 0.55
CA LYS A 236 -14.65 -3.68 1.14
C LYS A 236 -15.96 -3.11 1.64
N SER A 237 -15.93 -1.86 2.13
CA SER A 237 -17.09 -1.17 2.69
C SER A 237 -17.09 0.31 2.40
N ILE A 238 -18.29 0.88 2.27
CA ILE A 238 -18.56 2.31 2.11
C ILE A 238 -19.53 2.71 3.22
N GLY A 239 -19.20 3.74 3.99
CA GLY A 239 -19.99 4.21 5.14
C GLY A 239 -21.24 5.00 4.75
N ASP A 240 -22.03 5.38 5.78
CA ASP A 240 -23.24 6.16 5.60
C ASP A 240 -22.94 7.54 4.99
N CYS A 241 -23.80 8.04 4.14
CA CYS A 241 -23.72 9.37 3.52
C CYS A 241 -22.39 9.64 2.77
N ALA A 242 -21.61 8.60 2.41
CA ALA A 242 -20.25 8.78 1.92
C ALA A 242 -20.14 9.65 0.66
N PHE A 243 -21.16 9.69 -0.20
CA PHE A 243 -21.26 10.53 -1.41
C PHE A 243 -22.58 11.31 -1.44
N LEU A 244 -23.15 11.62 -0.29
CA LEU A 244 -24.38 12.39 -0.17
C LEU A 244 -24.19 13.81 -0.76
N ASN A 245 -25.16 14.33 -1.53
CA ASN A 245 -25.13 15.64 -2.20
C ASN A 245 -23.91 15.81 -3.15
N CYS A 246 -23.55 14.76 -3.87
CA CYS A 246 -22.59 14.88 -4.96
C CYS A 246 -23.34 15.21 -6.26
N ASP A 247 -23.85 16.44 -6.38
CA ASP A 247 -24.83 16.86 -7.40
C ASP A 247 -24.36 16.70 -8.85
N ALA A 248 -23.03 16.82 -9.08
CA ALA A 248 -22.46 16.64 -10.42
C ALA A 248 -22.13 15.18 -10.76
N LEU A 249 -22.31 14.24 -9.84
CA LEU A 249 -21.90 12.83 -10.01
C LEU A 249 -22.80 12.14 -11.04
N THR A 250 -22.28 11.89 -12.25
CA THR A 250 -23.01 11.28 -13.36
C THR A 250 -22.90 9.76 -13.39
N THR A 251 -21.77 9.23 -12.99
CA THR A 251 -21.46 7.80 -13.09
C THR A 251 -20.73 7.30 -11.85
N VAL A 252 -21.18 6.17 -11.31
CA VAL A 252 -20.47 5.46 -10.24
C VAL A 252 -20.35 3.98 -10.54
N THR A 253 -19.17 3.42 -10.29
CA THR A 253 -18.94 1.99 -10.34
C THR A 253 -18.48 1.51 -8.96
N ILE A 254 -19.30 0.67 -8.34
CA ILE A 254 -18.98 -0.03 -7.08
C ILE A 254 -18.38 -1.38 -7.47
N PRO A 255 -17.13 -1.70 -7.07
CA PRO A 255 -16.47 -2.95 -7.44
C PRO A 255 -17.06 -4.16 -6.69
N ASP A 256 -16.79 -5.35 -7.23
CA ASP A 256 -17.26 -6.62 -6.65
C ASP A 256 -16.70 -6.91 -5.25
N SER A 257 -15.62 -6.25 -4.87
CA SER A 257 -15.00 -6.34 -3.54
C SER A 257 -15.85 -5.73 -2.43
N VAL A 258 -16.70 -4.74 -2.76
CA VAL A 258 -17.58 -4.07 -1.78
C VAL A 258 -18.68 -5.02 -1.36
N THR A 259 -18.73 -5.34 -0.08
CA THR A 259 -19.72 -6.26 0.51
C THR A 259 -20.80 -5.56 1.31
N SER A 260 -20.58 -4.31 1.68
CA SER A 260 -21.53 -3.46 2.40
C SER A 260 -21.40 -2.01 1.98
N ILE A 261 -22.54 -1.35 1.86
CA ILE A 261 -22.67 0.11 1.77
C ILE A 261 -23.57 0.57 2.90
N GLY A 262 -23.38 1.80 3.36
CA GLY A 262 -24.20 2.42 4.40
C GLY A 262 -25.52 3.00 3.88
N GLU A 263 -26.27 3.65 4.76
CA GLU A 263 -27.47 4.39 4.40
C GLU A 263 -27.11 5.70 3.69
N GLN A 264 -28.00 6.19 2.80
CA GLN A 264 -27.88 7.49 2.14
C GLN A 264 -26.59 7.72 1.34
N VAL A 265 -25.92 6.64 0.88
CA VAL A 265 -24.59 6.76 0.25
C VAL A 265 -24.60 7.68 -0.96
N PHE A 266 -25.65 7.64 -1.78
CA PHE A 266 -25.83 8.48 -2.97
C PHE A 266 -27.14 9.30 -2.86
N TYR A 267 -27.51 9.70 -1.66
CA TYR A 267 -28.68 10.56 -1.43
C TYR A 267 -28.43 11.93 -2.10
N ASP A 268 -29.44 12.43 -2.82
CA ASP A 268 -29.42 13.76 -3.47
C ASP A 268 -28.23 13.90 -4.48
N CYS A 269 -28.03 12.85 -5.30
CA CYS A 269 -27.08 12.87 -6.43
C CYS A 269 -27.84 13.15 -7.73
N ASP A 270 -28.23 14.42 -7.95
CA ASP A 270 -29.16 14.85 -8.99
C ASP A 270 -28.77 14.51 -10.43
N ALA A 271 -27.46 14.47 -10.72
CA ALA A 271 -26.93 14.14 -12.05
C ALA A 271 -26.68 12.65 -12.29
N LEU A 272 -26.95 11.76 -11.33
CA LEU A 272 -26.57 10.36 -11.38
C LEU A 272 -27.42 9.57 -12.39
N THR A 273 -26.84 9.31 -13.58
CA THR A 273 -27.49 8.56 -14.66
C THR A 273 -27.13 7.10 -14.70
N THR A 274 -25.90 6.77 -14.33
CA THR A 274 -25.33 5.43 -14.50
C THR A 274 -24.76 4.90 -13.20
N VAL A 275 -25.30 3.78 -12.72
CA VAL A 275 -24.82 3.09 -11.53
C VAL A 275 -24.52 1.64 -11.87
N LYS A 276 -23.27 1.21 -11.68
CA LYS A 276 -22.88 -0.20 -11.73
C LYS A 276 -22.62 -0.69 -10.30
N LEU A 277 -23.49 -1.56 -9.81
CA LEU A 277 -23.35 -2.17 -8.48
C LEU A 277 -22.54 -3.46 -8.57
N GLY A 278 -21.52 -3.59 -7.74
CA GLY A 278 -20.69 -4.80 -7.64
C GLY A 278 -21.44 -6.01 -7.12
N SER A 279 -21.06 -7.19 -7.58
CA SER A 279 -21.68 -8.46 -7.21
C SER A 279 -21.49 -8.86 -5.74
N GLY A 280 -20.65 -8.15 -4.98
CA GLY A 280 -20.38 -8.38 -3.55
C GLY A 280 -21.48 -7.92 -2.62
N LEU A 281 -22.31 -6.94 -3.04
CA LEU A 281 -23.34 -6.33 -2.20
C LEU A 281 -24.41 -7.32 -1.74
N LYS A 282 -24.80 -7.20 -0.46
CA LYS A 282 -25.81 -8.04 0.19
C LYS A 282 -27.16 -7.35 0.40
N SER A 283 -27.17 -6.03 0.45
CA SER A 283 -28.36 -5.20 0.62
C SER A 283 -28.21 -3.87 -0.12
N ILE A 284 -29.36 -3.24 -0.44
CA ILE A 284 -29.46 -1.83 -0.74
C ILE A 284 -30.07 -1.18 0.50
N PRO A 285 -29.32 -0.42 1.30
CA PRO A 285 -29.80 0.20 2.54
C PRO A 285 -30.86 1.30 2.32
N ALA A 286 -31.31 1.89 3.42
CA ALA A 286 -32.29 2.97 3.39
C ALA A 286 -31.73 4.19 2.64
N SER A 287 -32.61 4.84 1.87
CA SER A 287 -32.35 6.09 1.16
C SER A 287 -31.09 6.11 0.29
N THR A 288 -30.56 4.93 -0.10
CA THR A 288 -29.26 4.83 -0.83
C THR A 288 -29.22 5.69 -2.08
N PHE A 289 -30.33 5.76 -2.86
CA PHE A 289 -30.49 6.52 -4.09
C PHE A 289 -31.70 7.47 -4.01
N GLU A 290 -32.14 7.87 -2.82
CA GLU A 290 -33.22 8.83 -2.65
C GLU A 290 -32.81 10.16 -3.31
N HIS A 291 -33.72 10.79 -4.09
CA HIS A 291 -33.49 12.00 -4.90
C HIS A 291 -32.41 11.85 -5.99
N CYS A 292 -32.19 10.65 -6.55
CA CYS A 292 -31.40 10.51 -7.80
C CYS A 292 -32.33 10.76 -9.00
N ASP A 293 -32.63 12.02 -9.28
CA ASP A 293 -33.73 12.47 -10.13
C ASP A 293 -33.63 12.01 -11.60
N VAL A 294 -32.41 11.81 -12.11
CA VAL A 294 -32.18 11.44 -13.52
C VAL A 294 -31.82 9.97 -13.71
N LEU A 295 -31.83 9.16 -12.68
CA LEU A 295 -31.55 7.72 -12.77
C LEU A 295 -32.70 7.01 -13.49
N GLU A 296 -32.49 6.51 -14.70
CA GLU A 296 -33.51 5.89 -15.54
C GLU A 296 -33.69 4.38 -15.32
N SER A 297 -32.61 3.71 -15.02
CA SER A 297 -32.58 2.25 -14.81
C SER A 297 -31.50 1.81 -13.86
N LEU A 298 -31.76 0.68 -13.16
CA LEU A 298 -30.77 0.05 -12.28
C LEU A 298 -30.92 -1.47 -12.30
N ARG A 299 -29.79 -2.15 -12.22
CA ARG A 299 -29.73 -3.58 -12.00
C ARG A 299 -29.24 -3.90 -10.60
N ILE A 300 -30.05 -4.57 -9.81
CA ILE A 300 -29.70 -5.05 -8.47
C ILE A 300 -28.82 -6.31 -8.59
N PRO A 301 -27.68 -6.36 -7.90
CA PRO A 301 -26.80 -7.53 -7.91
C PRO A 301 -27.45 -8.79 -7.32
N ARG A 302 -27.07 -9.94 -7.84
CA ARG A 302 -27.67 -11.25 -7.50
C ARG A 302 -27.50 -11.71 -6.05
N ARG A 303 -26.73 -11.01 -5.22
CA ARG A 303 -26.54 -11.31 -3.79
C ARG A 303 -27.35 -10.44 -2.88
N VAL A 304 -27.93 -9.41 -3.39
CA VAL A 304 -28.79 -8.53 -2.62
C VAL A 304 -30.03 -9.32 -2.19
N THR A 305 -30.29 -9.30 -0.90
CA THR A 305 -31.46 -9.99 -0.29
C THR A 305 -32.53 -9.01 0.17
N THR A 306 -32.15 -7.73 0.40
CA THR A 306 -33.05 -6.71 0.93
C THR A 306 -32.86 -5.37 0.23
N ILE A 307 -33.97 -4.66 0.01
CA ILE A 307 -34.02 -3.26 -0.44
C ILE A 307 -34.73 -2.46 0.67
N GLY A 308 -34.03 -1.46 1.22
CA GLY A 308 -34.40 -0.70 2.39
C GLY A 308 -35.45 0.39 2.15
N ASP A 309 -35.78 1.10 3.23
CA ASP A 309 -36.74 2.20 3.21
C ASP A 309 -36.24 3.34 2.32
N ASN A 310 -37.14 3.92 1.50
CA ASN A 310 -36.82 5.04 0.63
C ASN A 310 -35.67 4.83 -0.34
N ALA A 311 -35.20 3.59 -0.55
CA ALA A 311 -33.97 3.32 -1.30
C ALA A 311 -33.93 3.98 -2.69
N PHE A 312 -35.08 4.19 -3.33
CA PHE A 312 -35.29 4.84 -4.63
C PHE A 312 -36.43 5.86 -4.58
N LYS A 313 -36.65 6.43 -3.40
CA LYS A 313 -37.70 7.46 -3.25
C LYS A 313 -37.25 8.71 -4.02
N ASP A 314 -38.22 9.32 -4.71
CA ASP A 314 -38.05 10.51 -5.55
C ASP A 314 -37.05 10.37 -6.71
N CYS A 315 -36.71 9.13 -7.13
CA CYS A 315 -36.06 8.86 -8.41
C CYS A 315 -37.08 9.06 -9.55
N VAL A 316 -37.36 10.31 -9.91
CA VAL A 316 -38.51 10.66 -10.79
C VAL A 316 -38.43 10.10 -12.21
N LYS A 317 -37.23 9.75 -12.69
CA LYS A 317 -37.02 9.15 -14.02
C LYS A 317 -36.80 7.64 -13.99
N LEU A 318 -36.85 6.98 -12.83
CA LEU A 318 -36.63 5.54 -12.75
C LEU A 318 -37.81 4.77 -13.36
N THR A 319 -37.60 4.30 -14.59
CA THR A 319 -38.63 3.59 -15.35
C THR A 319 -38.42 2.07 -15.36
N SER A 320 -37.23 1.59 -15.02
CA SER A 320 -36.92 0.17 -15.02
C SER A 320 -35.92 -0.23 -13.94
N ILE A 321 -36.19 -1.35 -13.30
CA ILE A 321 -35.26 -1.97 -12.33
C ILE A 321 -35.25 -3.47 -12.51
N THR A 322 -34.04 -4.07 -12.53
CA THR A 322 -33.90 -5.53 -12.55
C THR A 322 -33.64 -6.05 -11.14
N ILE A 323 -34.57 -6.84 -10.61
CA ILE A 323 -34.52 -7.40 -9.25
C ILE A 323 -34.25 -8.90 -9.32
N PRO A 324 -33.13 -9.39 -8.77
CA PRO A 324 -32.78 -10.80 -8.82
C PRO A 324 -33.64 -11.63 -7.85
N ARG A 325 -33.67 -12.94 -8.08
CA ARG A 325 -34.40 -13.91 -7.24
C ARG A 325 -33.93 -13.98 -5.79
N SER A 326 -32.74 -13.48 -5.49
CA SER A 326 -32.18 -13.42 -4.14
C SER A 326 -32.89 -12.43 -3.22
N VAL A 327 -33.56 -11.40 -3.79
CA VAL A 327 -34.29 -10.42 -2.99
C VAL A 327 -35.53 -11.04 -2.39
N THR A 328 -35.58 -11.05 -1.07
CA THR A 328 -36.67 -11.62 -0.26
C THR A 328 -37.45 -10.57 0.51
N LYS A 329 -36.96 -9.32 0.54
CA LYS A 329 -37.61 -8.18 1.21
C LYS A 329 -37.35 -6.89 0.45
N ILE A 330 -38.43 -6.15 0.16
CA ILE A 330 -38.43 -4.78 -0.36
C ILE A 330 -39.32 -3.97 0.55
N SER A 331 -38.85 -2.82 1.02
CA SER A 331 -39.66 -1.93 1.82
C SER A 331 -40.82 -1.36 1.00
N SER A 332 -42.00 -1.23 1.61
CA SER A 332 -43.19 -0.71 0.94
C SER A 332 -43.06 0.72 0.43
N ASN A 333 -42.14 1.51 1.00
CA ASN A 333 -41.82 2.88 0.59
C ASN A 333 -40.52 3.02 -0.22
N ALA A 334 -39.97 1.88 -0.68
CA ALA A 334 -38.69 1.90 -1.44
C ALA A 334 -38.78 2.70 -2.75
N PHE A 335 -39.99 2.88 -3.35
CA PHE A 335 -40.22 3.58 -4.62
C PHE A 335 -41.39 4.58 -4.51
N SER A 336 -41.18 5.81 -4.98
CA SER A 336 -42.20 6.88 -4.93
C SER A 336 -43.23 6.89 -6.08
N TYR A 337 -42.82 6.39 -7.25
CA TYR A 337 -43.62 6.48 -8.51
C TYR A 337 -43.86 5.11 -9.13
N PRO A 338 -44.60 4.20 -8.48
CA PRO A 338 -44.74 2.82 -8.94
C PRO A 338 -45.43 2.69 -10.32
N LYS A 339 -46.21 3.67 -10.76
CA LYS A 339 -46.97 3.59 -12.02
C LYS A 339 -46.15 3.71 -13.30
N ILE A 340 -44.95 4.30 -13.20
CA ILE A 340 -44.03 4.42 -14.36
C ILE A 340 -42.92 3.39 -14.32
N LEU A 341 -42.75 2.72 -13.19
CA LEU A 341 -41.72 1.74 -12.95
C LEU A 341 -42.11 0.37 -13.57
N THR A 342 -41.16 -0.29 -14.18
CA THR A 342 -41.24 -1.68 -14.60
C THR A 342 -40.18 -2.48 -13.83
N ILE A 343 -40.61 -3.51 -13.12
CA ILE A 343 -39.72 -4.46 -12.45
C ILE A 343 -39.45 -5.64 -13.39
N TYR A 344 -38.20 -5.84 -13.76
CA TYR A 344 -37.71 -7.01 -14.46
C TYR A 344 -37.21 -8.01 -13.42
N GLY A 345 -37.64 -9.26 -13.51
CA GLY A 345 -37.27 -10.29 -12.53
C GLY A 345 -37.56 -11.70 -13.06
N VAL A 346 -37.53 -12.69 -12.19
CA VAL A 346 -37.88 -14.06 -12.52
C VAL A 346 -39.25 -14.36 -11.92
N ALA A 347 -40.15 -14.92 -12.72
CA ALA A 347 -41.48 -15.34 -12.26
C ALA A 347 -41.40 -16.31 -11.06
N GLY A 348 -42.34 -16.18 -10.13
CA GLY A 348 -42.42 -16.95 -8.89
C GLY A 348 -41.48 -16.45 -7.78
N THR A 349 -40.80 -15.27 -7.96
CA THR A 349 -39.94 -14.66 -6.94
C THR A 349 -40.65 -13.55 -6.18
N TYR A 350 -40.01 -13.09 -5.07
CA TYR A 350 -40.56 -11.98 -4.27
C TYR A 350 -40.69 -10.69 -5.07
N ALA A 351 -39.87 -10.45 -6.08
CA ALA A 351 -39.96 -9.30 -6.97
C ALA A 351 -41.30 -9.24 -7.71
N GLU A 352 -41.84 -10.37 -8.18
CA GLU A 352 -43.19 -10.45 -8.79
C GLU A 352 -44.27 -10.20 -7.76
N THR A 353 -44.18 -10.81 -6.57
CA THR A 353 -45.12 -10.60 -5.48
C THR A 353 -45.21 -9.14 -5.11
N PHE A 354 -44.06 -8.48 -4.86
CA PHE A 354 -43.99 -7.07 -4.53
C PHE A 354 -44.58 -6.17 -5.63
N ALA A 355 -44.24 -6.45 -6.91
CA ALA A 355 -44.77 -5.70 -8.04
C ALA A 355 -46.30 -5.77 -8.11
N ASN A 356 -46.87 -6.98 -7.94
CA ASN A 356 -48.33 -7.19 -7.94
C ASN A 356 -49.04 -6.48 -6.78
N GLU A 357 -48.46 -6.57 -5.57
CA GLU A 357 -49.04 -5.92 -4.37
C GLU A 357 -49.03 -4.38 -4.46
N ASN A 358 -48.05 -3.80 -5.19
CA ASN A 358 -47.89 -2.35 -5.33
C ASN A 358 -48.35 -1.81 -6.68
N SER A 359 -49.04 -2.64 -7.51
CA SER A 359 -49.54 -2.28 -8.84
C SER A 359 -48.44 -1.77 -9.80
N ILE A 360 -47.23 -2.34 -9.69
CA ILE A 360 -46.09 -2.07 -10.54
C ILE A 360 -46.10 -3.08 -11.70
N GLN A 361 -45.72 -2.66 -12.90
CA GLN A 361 -45.59 -3.55 -14.03
C GLN A 361 -44.46 -4.56 -13.77
N PHE A 362 -44.73 -5.85 -13.85
CA PHE A 362 -43.72 -6.90 -13.79
C PHE A 362 -43.48 -7.55 -15.15
N VAL A 363 -42.20 -7.79 -15.48
CA VAL A 363 -41.79 -8.48 -16.70
C VAL A 363 -40.89 -9.65 -16.31
N ASP A 364 -41.36 -10.90 -16.63
CA ASP A 364 -40.54 -12.09 -16.44
C ASP A 364 -39.35 -12.07 -17.40
N GLN A 365 -38.15 -12.04 -16.84
CA GLN A 365 -36.92 -12.02 -17.60
C GLN A 365 -35.98 -13.14 -17.13
N GLN A 366 -36.08 -14.29 -17.82
CA GLN A 366 -35.15 -15.41 -17.62
C GLN A 366 -34.04 -15.37 -18.66
N ILE A 367 -32.82 -15.17 -18.20
CA ILE A 367 -31.62 -15.12 -19.04
C ILE A 367 -30.71 -16.26 -18.60
N LYS A 368 -30.56 -17.28 -19.46
CA LYS A 368 -29.74 -18.45 -19.18
C LYS A 368 -28.26 -18.15 -19.35
N ALA A 369 -27.46 -18.73 -18.47
CA ALA A 369 -26.02 -18.78 -18.62
C ALA A 369 -25.63 -19.69 -19.81
N THR A 370 -24.77 -19.20 -20.68
CA THR A 370 -24.23 -19.94 -21.83
C THR A 370 -22.79 -20.39 -21.63
N ALA A 371 -22.05 -19.76 -20.74
CA ALA A 371 -20.71 -20.15 -20.34
C ALA A 371 -20.42 -19.72 -18.90
N ALA A 372 -19.59 -20.51 -18.22
CA ALA A 372 -19.06 -20.18 -16.89
C ALA A 372 -17.56 -20.50 -16.84
N SER A 373 -16.77 -19.65 -16.22
CA SER A 373 -15.34 -19.86 -16.01
C SER A 373 -14.92 -19.33 -14.65
N LEU A 374 -13.82 -19.86 -14.12
CA LEU A 374 -13.15 -19.37 -12.92
C LEU A 374 -11.84 -18.69 -13.31
N ASP A 375 -11.44 -17.67 -12.56
CA ASP A 375 -10.14 -16.98 -12.71
C ASP A 375 -8.94 -17.91 -12.46
N LYS A 376 -9.17 -19.04 -11.75
CA LYS A 376 -8.16 -20.05 -11.44
C LYS A 376 -8.71 -21.45 -11.67
N THR A 377 -7.97 -22.29 -12.38
CA THR A 377 -8.24 -23.72 -12.56
C THR A 377 -7.53 -24.58 -11.53
N GLU A 378 -6.46 -24.05 -10.94
CA GLU A 378 -5.72 -24.64 -9.83
C GLU A 378 -5.43 -23.58 -8.76
N LEU A 379 -5.43 -23.96 -7.50
CA LEU A 379 -5.18 -23.12 -6.35
C LEU A 379 -4.41 -23.91 -5.30
N THR A 380 -3.29 -23.35 -4.83
CA THR A 380 -2.54 -23.93 -3.71
C THR A 380 -2.57 -22.95 -2.54
N ILE A 381 -3.02 -23.39 -1.38
CA ILE A 381 -3.14 -22.56 -0.17
C ILE A 381 -2.74 -23.35 1.07
N ASN A 382 -2.29 -22.67 2.10
CA ASN A 382 -1.96 -23.28 3.37
C ASN A 382 -3.22 -23.60 4.18
N LYS A 383 -3.19 -24.68 4.95
CA LYS A 383 -4.25 -25.02 5.90
C LYS A 383 -4.57 -23.84 6.82
N GLY A 384 -5.86 -23.52 6.94
CA GLY A 384 -6.37 -22.37 7.69
C GLY A 384 -6.52 -21.10 6.87
N ALA A 385 -5.88 -20.98 5.70
CA ALA A 385 -6.03 -19.86 4.81
C ALA A 385 -7.34 -19.87 4.03
N ALA A 386 -7.71 -18.71 3.50
CA ALA A 386 -8.83 -18.56 2.59
C ALA A 386 -8.40 -17.82 1.33
N ALA A 387 -9.05 -18.12 0.21
CA ALA A 387 -8.79 -17.47 -1.06
C ALA A 387 -10.09 -17.28 -1.85
N GLN A 388 -10.15 -16.24 -2.67
CA GLN A 388 -11.30 -16.00 -3.55
C GLN A 388 -11.09 -16.69 -4.89
N LEU A 389 -12.12 -17.39 -5.35
CA LEU A 389 -12.32 -17.79 -6.75
C LEU A 389 -13.34 -16.85 -7.37
N ASN A 390 -12.96 -16.17 -8.43
CA ASN A 390 -13.84 -15.26 -9.15
C ASN A 390 -14.53 -16.00 -10.30
N LEU A 391 -15.86 -15.94 -10.30
CA LEU A 391 -16.70 -16.54 -11.30
C LEU A 391 -17.07 -15.53 -12.38
N SER A 392 -16.75 -15.84 -13.63
CA SER A 392 -17.23 -15.14 -14.82
C SER A 392 -18.29 -15.97 -15.53
N VAL A 393 -19.42 -15.35 -15.88
CA VAL A 393 -20.55 -16.01 -16.56
C VAL A 393 -20.98 -15.16 -17.75
N THR A 394 -21.27 -15.82 -18.82
CA THR A 394 -21.82 -15.18 -20.05
C THR A 394 -23.24 -15.66 -20.29
N PRO A 395 -24.19 -14.73 -20.55
CA PRO A 395 -24.05 -13.27 -20.42
C PRO A 395 -24.00 -12.85 -18.94
N GLU A 396 -23.41 -11.69 -18.63
CA GLU A 396 -23.28 -11.20 -17.24
C GLU A 396 -24.63 -11.03 -16.52
N ASN A 397 -25.69 -10.77 -17.29
CA ASN A 397 -27.04 -10.57 -16.81
C ASN A 397 -27.87 -11.86 -16.66
N PHE A 398 -27.21 -13.01 -16.57
CA PHE A 398 -27.90 -14.30 -16.35
C PHE A 398 -28.74 -14.30 -15.07
N THR A 399 -29.79 -15.15 -15.06
CA THR A 399 -30.74 -15.29 -13.93
C THR A 399 -30.69 -16.66 -13.27
N ASP A 400 -29.88 -17.59 -13.78
CA ASP A 400 -29.71 -18.93 -13.24
C ASP A 400 -29.16 -18.93 -11.82
N ILE A 401 -29.44 -19.98 -11.08
CA ILE A 401 -28.90 -20.21 -9.73
C ILE A 401 -27.42 -20.54 -9.86
N VAL A 402 -26.61 -19.95 -8.98
CA VAL A 402 -25.20 -20.29 -8.81
C VAL A 402 -25.06 -21.21 -7.61
N ASP A 403 -24.52 -22.39 -7.82
CA ASP A 403 -24.33 -23.42 -6.78
C ASP A 403 -22.83 -23.79 -6.71
N TRP A 404 -22.22 -23.56 -5.55
CA TRP A 404 -20.84 -23.88 -5.27
C TRP A 404 -20.73 -25.12 -4.41
N LYS A 405 -19.89 -26.06 -4.82
CA LYS A 405 -19.66 -27.32 -4.08
C LYS A 405 -18.19 -27.69 -4.04
N SER A 406 -17.77 -28.24 -2.92
CA SER A 406 -16.48 -28.92 -2.78
C SER A 406 -16.69 -30.43 -2.84
N THR A 407 -15.78 -31.16 -3.48
CA THR A 407 -15.77 -32.62 -3.50
C THR A 407 -15.40 -33.22 -2.15
N ASP A 408 -14.70 -32.47 -1.29
CA ASP A 408 -14.37 -32.89 0.08
C ASP A 408 -14.33 -31.69 1.03
N THR A 409 -15.34 -31.55 1.85
CA THR A 409 -15.47 -30.45 2.82
C THR A 409 -14.55 -30.59 4.03
N ASN A 410 -13.92 -31.76 4.26
CA ASN A 410 -12.88 -31.91 5.28
C ASN A 410 -11.54 -31.31 4.82
N ILE A 411 -11.33 -31.20 3.51
CA ILE A 411 -10.14 -30.58 2.93
C ILE A 411 -10.42 -29.11 2.62
N VAL A 412 -11.51 -28.83 1.93
CA VAL A 412 -11.84 -27.49 1.43
C VAL A 412 -13.34 -27.24 1.58
N THR A 413 -13.72 -26.14 2.17
CA THR A 413 -15.09 -25.59 2.08
C THR A 413 -15.13 -24.42 1.11
N VAL A 414 -16.27 -24.19 0.49
CA VAL A 414 -16.51 -23.03 -0.38
C VAL A 414 -17.83 -22.38 0.00
N SER A 415 -17.85 -21.06 0.06
CA SER A 415 -19.08 -20.29 0.31
C SER A 415 -19.80 -19.98 -1.00
N ASP A 416 -21.06 -19.52 -0.92
CA ASP A 416 -21.89 -19.11 -2.07
C ASP A 416 -21.26 -17.98 -2.91
N ASN A 417 -20.22 -17.37 -2.38
CA ASN A 417 -19.47 -16.31 -3.06
C ASN A 417 -18.10 -16.73 -3.60
N GLY A 418 -17.83 -18.03 -3.60
CA GLY A 418 -16.59 -18.53 -4.13
C GLY A 418 -15.37 -18.33 -3.21
N VAL A 419 -15.59 -17.96 -1.92
CA VAL A 419 -14.50 -17.97 -0.94
C VAL A 419 -14.20 -19.41 -0.55
N VAL A 420 -13.04 -19.87 -0.91
CA VAL A 420 -12.48 -21.17 -0.60
C VAL A 420 -11.74 -21.07 0.74
N LYS A 421 -12.06 -21.96 1.69
CA LYS A 421 -11.35 -22.06 2.98
C LYS A 421 -10.70 -23.43 3.10
N ALA A 422 -9.39 -23.44 3.36
CA ALA A 422 -8.61 -24.65 3.59
C ALA A 422 -8.83 -25.19 5.02
N VAL A 423 -9.42 -26.38 5.13
CA VAL A 423 -9.78 -26.99 6.41
C VAL A 423 -8.78 -28.09 6.78
N GLY A 424 -8.45 -28.96 5.85
CA GLY A 424 -7.56 -30.11 6.02
C GLY A 424 -6.52 -30.19 4.91
N VAL A 425 -5.40 -30.85 5.18
CA VAL A 425 -4.34 -31.07 4.18
C VAL A 425 -4.80 -32.10 3.15
N GLY A 426 -4.54 -31.85 1.87
CA GLY A 426 -4.94 -32.74 0.77
C GLY A 426 -5.36 -31.98 -0.47
N THR A 427 -6.07 -32.64 -1.37
CA THR A 427 -6.57 -32.04 -2.60
C THR A 427 -8.08 -32.29 -2.73
N ALA A 428 -8.82 -31.21 -3.02
CA ALA A 428 -10.24 -31.27 -3.33
C ALA A 428 -10.55 -30.43 -4.57
N THR A 429 -11.65 -30.73 -5.27
CA THR A 429 -12.11 -29.90 -6.39
C THR A 429 -13.29 -29.05 -5.95
N VAL A 430 -13.17 -27.74 -6.14
CA VAL A 430 -14.29 -26.81 -6.01
C VAL A 430 -14.95 -26.68 -7.37
N LYS A 431 -16.24 -26.94 -7.44
CA LYS A 431 -17.07 -26.82 -8.64
C LYS A 431 -18.14 -25.76 -8.42
N VAL A 432 -18.31 -24.89 -9.40
CA VAL A 432 -19.46 -23.98 -9.49
C VAL A 432 -20.35 -24.42 -10.65
N THR A 433 -21.65 -24.44 -10.42
CA THR A 433 -22.67 -24.74 -11.44
C THR A 433 -23.60 -23.55 -11.59
N VAL A 434 -23.89 -23.15 -12.80
CA VAL A 434 -24.77 -22.00 -13.13
C VAL A 434 -25.76 -22.48 -14.19
N GLY A 435 -26.95 -22.79 -13.78
CA GLY A 435 -27.91 -23.46 -14.68
C GLY A 435 -27.32 -24.76 -15.28
N ASP A 436 -27.19 -24.77 -16.60
CA ASP A 436 -26.68 -25.92 -17.37
C ASP A 436 -25.14 -25.91 -17.56
N VAL A 437 -24.46 -24.83 -17.15
CA VAL A 437 -22.99 -24.68 -17.32
C VAL A 437 -22.23 -24.79 -15.99
N SER A 438 -20.96 -25.17 -16.04
CA SER A 438 -20.16 -25.29 -14.83
C SER A 438 -18.68 -25.03 -15.07
N ALA A 439 -17.97 -24.62 -14.02
CA ALA A 439 -16.53 -24.50 -13.98
C ALA A 439 -15.96 -25.14 -12.70
N SER A 440 -14.67 -25.47 -12.68
CA SER A 440 -14.05 -26.11 -11.53
C SER A 440 -12.61 -25.64 -11.32
N CYS A 441 -12.18 -25.67 -10.06
CA CYS A 441 -10.83 -25.39 -9.62
C CYS A 441 -10.32 -26.51 -8.73
N LYS A 442 -9.15 -27.05 -9.03
CA LYS A 442 -8.45 -28.02 -8.18
C LYS A 442 -7.73 -27.27 -7.06
N VAL A 443 -8.09 -27.54 -5.83
CA VAL A 443 -7.50 -26.87 -4.65
C VAL A 443 -6.59 -27.85 -3.91
N THR A 444 -5.31 -27.49 -3.76
CA THR A 444 -4.34 -28.23 -2.98
C THR A 444 -4.07 -27.48 -1.68
N VAL A 445 -4.30 -28.14 -0.55
CA VAL A 445 -4.07 -27.58 0.77
C VAL A 445 -2.77 -28.16 1.34
N LEU A 446 -1.84 -27.27 1.66
CA LEU A 446 -0.54 -27.61 2.22
C LEU A 446 -0.56 -27.46 3.75
N GLN A 447 0.29 -28.26 4.43
CA GLN A 447 0.57 -28.08 5.84
C GLN A 447 1.59 -26.96 5.99
N PRO A 448 1.22 -25.81 6.58
CA PRO A 448 2.16 -24.72 6.78
C PRO A 448 3.10 -24.99 7.95
N VAL A 449 4.16 -24.23 8.00
CA VAL A 449 4.99 -24.06 9.19
C VAL A 449 4.16 -23.42 10.29
N THR A 450 4.21 -23.97 11.50
CA THR A 450 3.51 -23.44 12.69
C THR A 450 4.47 -22.96 13.78
N GLY A 451 5.76 -23.29 13.68
CA GLY A 451 6.78 -22.84 14.61
C GLY A 451 8.18 -23.01 14.08
N ILE A 452 9.07 -22.16 14.53
CA ILE A 452 10.52 -22.25 14.34
C ILE A 452 11.18 -22.12 15.69
N ASN A 453 12.02 -23.08 16.05
CA ASN A 453 12.80 -23.02 17.28
C ASN A 453 14.27 -22.80 16.95
N LEU A 454 14.87 -21.76 17.51
CA LEU A 454 16.30 -21.49 17.41
C LEU A 454 17.06 -22.18 18.55
N ASN A 455 18.31 -22.56 18.28
CA ASN A 455 19.21 -23.11 19.28
C ASN A 455 19.59 -22.08 20.38
N LYS A 456 19.35 -20.77 20.14
CA LYS A 456 19.53 -19.69 21.12
C LYS A 456 18.45 -18.62 20.94
N SER A 457 17.93 -18.10 22.06
CA SER A 457 17.03 -16.93 22.07
C SER A 457 17.76 -15.61 22.37
N SER A 458 18.94 -15.72 22.97
CA SER A 458 19.86 -14.61 23.18
C SER A 458 21.31 -15.08 23.11
N LEU A 459 22.19 -14.21 22.66
CA LEU A 459 23.61 -14.47 22.45
C LEU A 459 24.39 -13.21 22.77
N THR A 460 25.45 -13.34 23.59
CA THR A 460 26.45 -12.27 23.79
C THR A 460 27.76 -12.72 23.17
N MET A 461 28.37 -11.87 22.38
CA MET A 461 29.57 -12.15 21.59
C MET A 461 30.52 -10.96 21.65
N ASP A 462 31.81 -11.25 21.62
CA ASP A 462 32.77 -10.20 21.29
C ASP A 462 32.82 -10.00 19.77
N ALA A 463 33.19 -8.80 19.32
CA ALA A 463 33.36 -8.49 17.91
C ALA A 463 34.40 -9.41 17.25
N LEU A 464 34.19 -9.75 15.97
CA LEU A 464 34.85 -10.78 15.17
C LEU A 464 34.51 -12.23 15.60
N GLY A 465 33.74 -12.41 16.68
CA GLY A 465 33.23 -13.73 17.05
C GLY A 465 32.17 -14.21 16.05
N THR A 466 32.10 -15.52 15.85
CA THR A 466 31.07 -16.15 15.02
C THR A 466 30.28 -17.17 15.84
N PHE A 467 29.01 -17.36 15.49
CA PHE A 467 28.15 -18.35 16.12
C PHE A 467 27.21 -18.99 15.09
N GLN A 468 27.19 -20.32 15.04
CA GLN A 468 26.26 -21.04 14.18
C GLN A 468 24.87 -21.10 14.82
N MET A 469 23.93 -20.30 14.28
CA MET A 469 22.51 -20.45 14.58
C MET A 469 21.95 -21.63 13.83
N THR A 470 21.09 -22.39 14.48
CA THR A 470 20.32 -23.48 13.85
C THR A 470 18.84 -23.29 14.17
N ALA A 471 18.01 -23.66 13.20
CA ALA A 471 16.57 -23.57 13.33
C ALA A 471 15.90 -24.93 13.11
N SER A 472 14.98 -25.31 13.98
CA SER A 472 14.12 -26.48 13.81
C SER A 472 12.71 -26.00 13.43
N VAL A 473 12.20 -26.50 12.32
CA VAL A 473 10.91 -26.07 11.75
C VAL A 473 9.83 -27.10 12.08
N TYR A 474 8.69 -26.66 12.56
CA TYR A 474 7.55 -27.48 12.95
C TYR A 474 6.28 -27.12 12.17
N PRO A 475 5.35 -28.10 11.95
CA PRO A 475 5.49 -29.53 12.25
C PRO A 475 6.43 -30.22 11.24
N ASP A 476 6.84 -31.45 11.57
CA ASP A 476 7.65 -32.26 10.65
C ASP A 476 6.95 -32.55 9.33
N SER A 477 5.62 -32.53 9.33
CA SER A 477 4.75 -32.64 8.15
C SER A 477 4.61 -31.35 7.31
N ALA A 478 5.27 -30.26 7.69
CA ALA A 478 5.22 -29.01 6.88
C ALA A 478 5.75 -29.29 5.47
N ASN A 479 5.03 -28.81 4.47
CA ASN A 479 5.34 -29.06 3.07
C ASN A 479 6.58 -28.29 2.58
N ASP A 480 6.77 -27.08 3.09
CA ASP A 480 7.97 -26.28 2.81
C ASP A 480 8.59 -25.84 4.15
N LYS A 481 9.80 -26.36 4.42
CA LYS A 481 10.55 -26.07 5.65
C LYS A 481 11.71 -25.08 5.43
N ARG A 482 11.80 -24.50 4.24
CA ARG A 482 12.82 -23.50 3.96
C ARG A 482 12.61 -22.26 4.82
N ILE A 483 13.74 -21.71 5.28
CA ILE A 483 13.78 -20.48 6.07
C ILE A 483 14.72 -19.47 5.43
N THR A 484 14.50 -18.21 5.74
CA THR A 484 15.44 -17.12 5.45
C THR A 484 15.98 -16.57 6.74
N TRP A 485 17.24 -16.12 6.72
CA TRP A 485 17.88 -15.43 7.83
C TRP A 485 18.01 -13.95 7.53
N SER A 486 17.84 -13.11 8.55
CA SER A 486 18.05 -11.67 8.45
C SER A 486 18.49 -11.08 9.79
N SER A 487 19.20 -9.96 9.72
CA SER A 487 19.59 -9.17 10.89
C SER A 487 18.86 -7.82 10.85
N SER A 488 18.42 -7.33 12.02
CA SER A 488 17.84 -5.99 12.15
C SER A 488 18.88 -4.87 11.96
N ASP A 489 20.16 -5.19 12.21
CA ASP A 489 21.30 -4.30 11.98
C ASP A 489 22.53 -5.12 11.59
N PRO A 490 22.77 -5.35 10.29
CA PRO A 490 23.92 -6.10 9.80
C PRO A 490 25.28 -5.45 10.12
N ALA A 491 25.30 -4.16 10.45
CA ALA A 491 26.54 -3.49 10.86
C ALA A 491 26.95 -3.83 12.28
N ILE A 492 26.00 -4.23 13.16
CA ILE A 492 26.27 -4.72 14.52
C ILE A 492 26.55 -6.22 14.49
N ALA A 493 25.63 -6.99 13.90
CA ALA A 493 25.79 -8.43 13.75
C ALA A 493 25.15 -8.87 12.42
N SER A 494 25.93 -9.45 11.53
CA SER A 494 25.44 -10.02 10.28
C SER A 494 25.08 -11.49 10.45
N VAL A 495 24.25 -12.01 9.55
CA VAL A 495 23.96 -13.45 9.44
C VAL A 495 23.95 -13.86 7.98
N ASP A 496 24.56 -14.99 7.65
CA ASP A 496 24.55 -15.55 6.29
C ASP A 496 23.32 -16.43 6.03
N GLU A 497 23.19 -16.91 4.81
CA GLU A 497 22.10 -17.81 4.41
C GLU A 497 22.06 -19.15 5.16
N ASN A 498 23.16 -19.57 5.75
CA ASN A 498 23.31 -20.81 6.50
C ASN A 498 23.10 -20.60 8.01
N GLY A 499 22.86 -19.35 8.44
CA GLY A 499 22.66 -18.99 9.85
C GLY A 499 23.96 -18.75 10.62
N LEU A 500 25.10 -18.55 9.93
CA LEU A 500 26.34 -18.16 10.62
C LEU A 500 26.26 -16.67 10.98
N VAL A 501 26.16 -16.38 12.25
CA VAL A 501 26.17 -15.04 12.82
C VAL A 501 27.59 -14.56 13.01
N THR A 502 27.92 -13.35 12.57
CA THR A 502 29.21 -12.67 12.78
C THR A 502 28.98 -11.35 13.50
N ALA A 503 29.62 -11.18 14.65
CA ALA A 503 29.56 -9.96 15.43
C ALA A 503 30.58 -8.93 14.89
N LEU A 504 30.19 -7.66 14.67
CA LEU A 504 31.01 -6.64 14.02
C LEU A 504 31.22 -5.40 14.87
N LYS A 505 30.17 -4.86 15.50
CA LYS A 505 30.23 -3.58 16.20
C LYS A 505 29.45 -3.65 17.51
N LYS A 506 29.91 -2.95 18.55
CA LYS A 506 29.23 -2.82 19.85
C LYS A 506 27.78 -2.38 19.65
N GLY A 507 26.85 -3.10 20.26
CA GLY A 507 25.43 -2.82 20.16
C GLY A 507 24.57 -4.07 20.27
N THR A 508 23.34 -3.96 19.85
CA THR A 508 22.39 -5.07 19.85
C THR A 508 21.70 -5.18 18.50
N ALA A 509 21.71 -6.36 17.94
CA ALA A 509 20.95 -6.70 16.74
C ALA A 509 20.04 -7.90 17.01
N THR A 510 18.96 -8.00 16.25
CA THR A 510 18.04 -9.14 16.31
C THR A 510 18.22 -9.98 15.05
N ILE A 511 18.64 -11.21 15.22
CA ILE A 511 18.70 -12.21 14.14
C ILE A 511 17.34 -12.89 14.04
N THR A 512 16.78 -12.92 12.85
CA THR A 512 15.45 -13.48 12.58
C THR A 512 15.57 -14.65 11.60
N ALA A 513 14.97 -15.78 11.94
CA ALA A 513 14.66 -16.86 11.00
C ALA A 513 13.18 -16.78 10.64
N ALA A 514 12.85 -16.73 9.34
CA ALA A 514 11.49 -16.62 8.85
C ALA A 514 11.16 -17.76 7.87
N ALA A 515 9.99 -18.37 8.03
CA ALA A 515 9.49 -19.38 7.10
C ALA A 515 9.22 -18.80 5.70
N MET A 516 9.55 -19.55 4.66
CA MET A 516 9.34 -19.16 3.25
C MET A 516 8.01 -19.67 2.67
N ASP A 517 7.25 -20.44 3.43
CA ASP A 517 6.00 -21.08 3.00
C ASP A 517 4.78 -20.14 3.00
N GLY A 518 4.98 -18.85 3.28
CA GLY A 518 3.90 -17.87 3.37
C GLY A 518 3.10 -17.89 4.68
N SER A 519 3.47 -18.72 5.66
CA SER A 519 2.83 -18.76 6.98
C SER A 519 3.07 -17.52 7.83
N GLY A 520 4.13 -16.75 7.53
CA GLY A 520 4.57 -15.61 8.31
C GLY A 520 5.23 -15.97 9.64
N VAL A 521 5.49 -17.26 9.90
CA VAL A 521 6.11 -17.72 11.14
C VAL A 521 7.56 -17.29 11.20
N LYS A 522 7.96 -16.72 12.33
CA LYS A 522 9.31 -16.19 12.59
C LYS A 522 9.77 -16.60 13.98
N SER A 523 11.09 -16.69 14.16
CA SER A 523 11.73 -16.83 15.47
C SER A 523 12.94 -15.92 15.52
N THR A 524 13.25 -15.37 16.69
CA THR A 524 14.28 -14.34 16.82
C THR A 524 15.28 -14.69 17.91
N CYS A 525 16.53 -14.25 17.72
CA CYS A 525 17.60 -14.28 18.71
C CYS A 525 18.15 -12.86 18.88
N LYS A 526 18.18 -12.38 20.13
CA LYS A 526 18.83 -11.11 20.45
C LYS A 526 20.34 -11.32 20.56
N VAL A 527 21.10 -10.67 19.69
CA VAL A 527 22.58 -10.71 19.72
C VAL A 527 23.08 -9.40 20.30
N THR A 528 23.85 -9.49 21.39
CA THR A 528 24.53 -8.35 21.99
C THR A 528 26.03 -8.48 21.71
N VAL A 529 26.59 -7.49 21.08
CA VAL A 529 28.02 -7.39 20.80
C VAL A 529 28.64 -6.47 21.85
N SER A 530 29.58 -7.00 22.61
CA SER A 530 30.15 -6.33 23.80
C SER A 530 31.12 -5.20 23.46
N ASN A 531 31.78 -5.28 22.28
CA ASN A 531 32.80 -4.35 21.84
C ASN A 531 32.71 -4.10 20.32
N THR A 532 33.45 -3.10 19.84
CA THR A 532 33.52 -2.79 18.39
C THR A 532 34.79 -3.39 17.78
N ALA A 533 34.67 -3.99 16.59
CA ALA A 533 35.81 -4.35 15.76
C ALA A 533 35.95 -3.41 14.58
N TYR A 534 37.14 -2.92 14.39
CA TYR A 534 37.55 -2.14 13.24
C TYR A 534 38.42 -3.01 12.32
N VAL A 535 37.85 -3.45 11.19
CA VAL A 535 38.62 -4.22 10.19
C VAL A 535 39.28 -3.21 9.26
N CYS A 536 40.57 -3.06 9.42
CA CYS A 536 41.39 -2.07 8.74
C CYS A 536 41.93 -2.66 7.42
N THR A 537 41.86 -1.91 6.34
CA THR A 537 42.43 -2.23 5.04
C THR A 537 43.78 -1.52 4.79
N ASP A 538 44.11 -0.55 5.63
CA ASP A 538 45.34 0.20 5.62
C ASP A 538 45.94 0.19 7.06
N PRO A 539 47.25 -0.06 7.24
CA PRO A 539 47.89 0.06 8.55
C PRO A 539 47.66 1.38 9.27
N ALA A 540 47.50 2.49 8.51
CA ALA A 540 47.22 3.83 9.07
C ALA A 540 45.84 3.91 9.81
N GLN A 541 44.93 2.98 9.56
CA GLN A 541 43.63 2.88 10.24
C GLN A 541 43.73 2.16 11.60
N LEU A 542 44.89 1.57 11.94
CA LEU A 542 45.13 0.97 13.25
C LEU A 542 45.45 2.06 14.27
N GLU A 543 44.41 2.78 14.68
CA GLU A 543 44.50 3.96 15.55
C GLU A 543 43.25 4.05 16.44
N SER A 544 43.44 4.30 17.74
CA SER A 544 42.33 4.62 18.65
C SER A 544 41.95 6.10 18.57
N PRO A 545 40.77 6.52 19.05
CA PRO A 545 40.50 7.92 19.35
C PRO A 545 41.59 8.53 20.29
N HIS A 546 41.85 9.81 20.17
CA HIS A 546 42.83 10.57 20.98
C HIS A 546 42.12 11.72 21.72
N ASN A 547 41.85 11.69 23.01
CA ASN A 547 42.07 10.58 23.94
C ASN A 547 40.94 9.53 23.76
N TYR A 548 41.23 8.29 24.08
CA TYR A 548 40.22 7.20 23.98
C TYR A 548 39.16 7.32 25.08
N ASP A 549 38.01 6.64 24.85
CA ASP A 549 36.89 6.60 25.80
C ASP A 549 37.14 5.63 26.98
N ASN A 550 36.60 5.96 28.15
CA ASN A 550 36.57 5.09 29.29
C ASN A 550 35.63 3.89 29.05
N SER A 551 35.83 2.79 29.76
CA SER A 551 35.05 1.55 29.62
C SER A 551 35.03 0.98 28.19
N CYS A 552 36.14 1.11 27.47
CA CYS A 552 36.33 0.65 26.11
C CYS A 552 36.92 -0.76 26.07
N THR A 553 36.47 -1.60 25.13
CA THR A 553 37.02 -2.94 24.87
C THR A 553 37.12 -3.22 23.38
N ASP A 554 37.47 -2.23 22.60
CA ASP A 554 37.43 -2.29 21.15
C ASP A 554 38.64 -3.02 20.56
N VAL A 555 38.48 -3.56 19.34
CA VAL A 555 39.49 -4.35 18.65
C VAL A 555 39.72 -3.80 17.26
N TRP A 556 40.98 -3.61 16.87
CA TRP A 556 41.39 -3.25 15.52
C TRP A 556 42.07 -4.48 14.90
N SER A 557 41.76 -4.83 13.67
CA SER A 557 42.32 -5.96 12.95
C SER A 557 42.85 -5.50 11.60
N TYR A 558 44.04 -5.97 11.25
CA TYR A 558 44.66 -5.74 9.95
C TYR A 558 45.31 -7.02 9.44
N ARG A 559 45.20 -7.32 8.14
CA ARG A 559 45.78 -8.45 7.49
C ARG A 559 46.70 -8.03 6.34
N LEU A 560 47.89 -8.63 6.28
CA LEU A 560 48.81 -8.51 5.18
C LEU A 560 48.98 -9.88 4.53
N ASP A 561 48.26 -10.09 3.44
CA ASP A 561 48.20 -11.41 2.77
C ASP A 561 49.58 -11.97 2.43
N GLY A 562 49.81 -13.24 2.78
CA GLY A 562 51.02 -13.99 2.48
C GLY A 562 52.19 -13.75 3.44
N ALA A 563 52.04 -12.93 4.48
CA ALA A 563 53.06 -12.76 5.49
C ALA A 563 53.11 -13.98 6.44
N SER A 564 54.30 -14.45 6.78
CA SER A 564 54.51 -15.49 7.79
C SER A 564 54.59 -14.91 9.21
N SER A 565 54.93 -13.65 9.34
CA SER A 565 54.83 -12.82 10.53
C SER A 565 54.70 -11.34 10.17
N LEU A 566 54.20 -10.54 11.10
CA LEU A 566 54.07 -9.10 10.96
C LEU A 566 54.97 -8.37 11.94
N ASN A 567 55.63 -7.31 11.51
CA ASN A 567 56.29 -6.32 12.41
C ASN A 567 55.40 -5.10 12.49
N VAL A 568 54.77 -4.88 13.66
CA VAL A 568 53.82 -3.79 13.91
C VAL A 568 54.55 -2.72 14.68
N THR A 569 54.74 -1.51 14.12
CA THR A 569 55.44 -0.40 14.74
C THR A 569 54.45 0.65 15.24
N PHE A 570 54.54 1.02 16.48
CA PHE A 570 53.68 1.98 17.15
C PHE A 570 54.30 3.41 17.14
N ASP A 571 53.44 4.40 17.11
CA ASP A 571 53.81 5.84 17.23
C ASP A 571 54.46 6.12 18.60
N ALA A 572 55.39 7.04 18.61
CA ALA A 572 56.12 7.44 19.84
C ALA A 572 55.22 8.10 20.91
N ARG A 573 53.99 8.52 20.53
CA ARG A 573 52.98 9.09 21.41
C ARG A 573 52.09 8.05 22.05
N THR A 574 52.18 6.76 21.63
CA THR A 574 51.33 5.70 22.18
C THR A 574 51.45 5.64 23.69
N GLU A 575 50.31 5.87 24.36
CA GLU A 575 50.24 5.97 25.83
C GLU A 575 48.86 5.55 26.31
N MET A 576 48.84 4.56 27.22
CA MET A 576 47.67 4.09 27.95
C MET A 576 47.78 4.61 29.40
N GLU A 577 46.66 4.66 30.13
CA GLU A 577 46.73 4.89 31.57
C GLU A 577 47.54 3.79 32.27
N ASP A 578 48.60 4.15 32.96
CA ASP A 578 49.58 3.17 33.47
C ASP A 578 48.99 2.31 34.58
N GLY A 579 49.04 1.01 34.35
CA GLY A 579 48.57 0.00 35.31
C GLY A 579 47.06 -0.23 35.35
N PHE A 580 46.26 0.57 34.62
CA PHE A 580 44.80 0.47 34.62
C PHE A 580 44.30 0.06 33.22
N ASP A 581 44.75 0.74 32.16
CA ASP A 581 44.37 0.49 30.79
C ASP A 581 45.44 -0.30 30.01
N TYR A 582 45.01 -1.17 29.11
CA TYR A 582 45.89 -2.09 28.42
C TYR A 582 45.64 -2.19 26.92
N LEU A 583 46.75 -2.35 26.18
CA LEU A 583 46.76 -2.82 24.78
C LEU A 583 47.20 -4.28 24.74
N TYR A 584 46.37 -5.14 24.21
CA TYR A 584 46.66 -6.53 23.92
C TYR A 584 46.97 -6.66 22.46
N ILE A 585 48.13 -7.17 22.13
CA ILE A 585 48.51 -7.52 20.75
C ILE A 585 48.26 -9.02 20.58
N LEU A 586 47.40 -9.36 19.60
CA LEU A 586 46.95 -10.73 19.36
C LEU A 586 47.31 -11.14 17.92
N ASP A 587 47.51 -12.44 17.69
CA ASP A 587 47.64 -12.99 16.35
C ASP A 587 46.26 -13.17 15.67
N GLY A 588 46.24 -13.65 14.42
CA GLY A 588 45.00 -13.87 13.63
C GLY A 588 44.06 -14.91 14.26
N SER A 589 44.53 -15.75 15.16
CA SER A 589 43.69 -16.71 15.92
C SER A 589 43.10 -16.11 17.23
N GLY A 590 43.47 -14.87 17.56
CA GLY A 590 43.11 -14.21 18.84
C GLY A 590 44.00 -14.61 20.02
N LYS A 591 45.13 -15.29 19.78
CA LYS A 591 46.08 -15.63 20.82
C LYS A 591 46.94 -14.43 21.17
N GLU A 592 47.09 -14.17 22.45
CA GLU A 592 47.87 -13.05 22.97
C GLU A 592 49.37 -13.21 22.66
N VAL A 593 49.94 -12.20 22.02
CA VAL A 593 51.38 -12.05 21.74
C VAL A 593 52.01 -11.15 22.79
N GLY A 594 51.32 -10.17 23.29
CA GLY A 594 51.77 -9.30 24.38
C GLY A 594 50.68 -8.42 24.95
N LYS A 595 50.85 -7.99 26.20
CA LYS A 595 49.98 -7.07 26.95
C LYS A 595 50.81 -5.88 27.45
N TYR A 596 50.38 -4.65 27.20
CA TYR A 596 51.13 -3.43 27.42
C TYR A 596 50.26 -2.36 28.07
N THR A 597 50.88 -1.52 28.92
CA THR A 597 50.25 -0.36 29.59
C THR A 597 51.19 0.84 29.54
N GLY A 598 50.75 1.99 30.00
CA GLY A 598 51.57 3.23 29.98
C GLY A 598 52.19 3.53 28.61
N LYS A 599 53.47 3.80 28.58
CA LYS A 599 54.29 4.08 27.39
C LYS A 599 55.08 2.86 26.88
N GLU A 600 54.74 1.68 27.29
CA GLU A 600 55.54 0.50 26.99
C GLU A 600 55.64 0.23 25.46
N LEU A 601 54.63 0.65 24.64
CA LEU A 601 54.66 0.50 23.20
C LEU A 601 55.13 1.76 22.46
N ALA A 602 55.34 2.88 23.12
CA ALA A 602 55.74 4.12 22.47
C ALA A 602 56.99 3.95 21.60
N GLY A 603 56.86 4.11 20.28
CA GLY A 603 57.94 3.98 19.28
C GLY A 603 58.50 2.55 19.13
N LYS A 604 57.85 1.54 19.69
CA LYS A 604 58.33 0.13 19.62
C LYS A 604 57.68 -0.65 18.48
N THR A 605 58.38 -1.70 18.05
CA THR A 605 57.88 -2.67 17.08
C THR A 605 57.62 -4.00 17.79
N VAL A 606 56.46 -4.59 17.58
CA VAL A 606 56.07 -5.92 18.08
C VAL A 606 55.95 -6.86 16.88
N SER A 607 56.58 -8.06 17.02
CA SER A 607 56.45 -9.09 16.01
C SER A 607 55.30 -10.02 16.33
N VAL A 608 54.38 -10.17 15.34
CA VAL A 608 53.17 -10.96 15.49
C VAL A 608 53.22 -12.14 14.53
N PRO A 609 53.06 -13.38 14.98
CA PRO A 609 53.03 -14.55 14.08
C PRO A 609 51.84 -14.52 13.13
N GLY A 610 52.01 -14.98 11.90
CA GLY A 610 50.99 -15.08 10.90
C GLY A 610 50.82 -13.81 10.09
N ASP A 611 49.76 -13.76 9.27
CA ASP A 611 49.47 -12.68 8.34
C ASP A 611 48.47 -11.63 8.89
N THR A 612 47.97 -11.80 10.12
CA THR A 612 46.94 -10.98 10.71
C THR A 612 47.34 -10.53 12.12
N VAL A 613 47.21 -9.26 12.43
CA VAL A 613 47.31 -8.69 13.76
C VAL A 613 45.95 -8.21 14.23
N GLN A 614 45.65 -8.44 15.51
CA GLN A 614 44.53 -7.83 16.23
C GLN A 614 45.09 -7.03 17.41
N ILE A 615 44.62 -5.78 17.55
CA ILE A 615 44.98 -4.90 18.67
C ILE A 615 43.70 -4.67 19.46
N ARG A 616 43.63 -5.24 20.68
CA ARG A 616 42.50 -5.03 21.59
C ARG A 616 42.91 -4.03 22.66
N MET A 617 42.15 -2.96 22.77
CA MET A 617 42.28 -1.95 23.80
C MET A 617 41.23 -2.19 24.89
N THR A 618 41.64 -2.10 26.15
CA THR A 618 40.72 -2.13 27.30
C THR A 618 41.00 -0.95 28.18
N SER A 619 39.95 -0.21 28.57
CA SER A 619 40.06 0.86 29.57
C SER A 619 39.04 0.65 30.69
N ASP A 620 39.36 1.14 31.90
CA ASP A 620 38.45 1.15 33.03
C ASP A 620 37.45 2.34 32.96
N ASP A 621 36.77 2.66 34.08
CA ASP A 621 35.70 3.68 34.12
C ASP A 621 36.21 5.10 34.40
N ALA A 622 37.50 5.25 34.64
CA ALA A 622 38.09 6.56 34.99
C ALA A 622 39.49 6.70 34.38
N GLY A 623 39.87 7.89 34.04
CA GLY A 623 41.16 8.17 33.43
C GLY A 623 41.21 7.80 31.94
N ASN A 624 42.07 8.46 31.23
CA ASN A 624 42.40 8.08 29.82
C ASN A 624 43.72 8.77 29.41
N ALA A 625 44.37 8.22 28.39
CA ALA A 625 45.59 8.76 27.84
C ALA A 625 45.47 8.98 26.33
N TRP A 626 46.58 9.19 25.65
CA TRP A 626 46.55 9.49 24.21
C TRP A 626 46.01 8.33 23.36
N GLY A 627 46.17 7.09 23.81
CA GLY A 627 45.78 5.89 23.06
C GLY A 627 46.93 5.31 22.24
N PHE A 628 46.60 4.67 21.11
CA PHE A 628 47.61 4.10 20.24
C PHE A 628 47.43 4.49 18.79
N LYS A 629 48.51 4.48 18.03
CA LYS A 629 48.54 4.53 16.57
C LYS A 629 49.65 3.62 16.06
N VAL A 630 49.36 2.86 15.02
CA VAL A 630 50.38 2.10 14.30
C VAL A 630 50.93 2.98 13.15
N THR A 631 52.24 3.07 13.05
CA THR A 631 52.91 3.84 12.01
C THR A 631 53.25 2.98 10.80
N SER A 632 53.48 1.69 10.99
CA SER A 632 53.69 0.76 9.89
C SER A 632 53.42 -0.67 10.31
N VAL A 633 52.98 -1.49 9.34
CA VAL A 633 52.95 -2.97 9.44
C VAL A 633 53.74 -3.47 8.23
N THR A 634 54.76 -4.27 8.50
CA THR A 634 55.64 -4.88 7.45
C THR A 634 55.70 -6.39 7.67
N ALA A 635 55.91 -7.14 6.59
CA ALA A 635 56.20 -8.55 6.74
C ALA A 635 57.54 -8.77 7.51
N GLY A 636 57.48 -9.61 8.52
CA GLY A 636 58.69 -10.01 9.26
C GLY A 636 59.65 -10.83 8.36
N SER A 637 60.92 -10.49 8.41
CA SER A 637 61.91 -11.34 7.77
C SER A 637 62.10 -12.62 8.54
N GLU A 638 62.16 -13.76 7.88
CA GLU A 638 62.52 -15.03 8.53
C GLU A 638 63.85 -14.91 9.31
N THR A 639 63.81 -14.98 10.63
CA THR A 639 64.93 -14.70 11.48
C THR A 639 65.62 -15.96 12.01
N CYS A 640 65.16 -17.12 11.63
CA CYS A 640 65.93 -18.35 11.93
C CYS A 640 66.04 -19.28 10.73
N GLN A 641 67.18 -19.34 10.10
CA GLN A 641 67.50 -20.52 9.28
C GLN A 641 67.68 -21.71 10.25
N HIS A 642 66.59 -22.42 10.45
CA HIS A 642 66.61 -23.60 11.34
C HIS A 642 67.57 -24.67 10.80
N VAL A 643 68.56 -25.07 11.60
CA VAL A 643 69.34 -26.24 11.37
C VAL A 643 68.74 -27.34 12.23
N TRP A 644 68.01 -28.22 11.58
CA TRP A 644 67.29 -29.28 12.25
C TRP A 644 68.29 -30.43 12.57
N ASP A 645 68.06 -31.13 13.68
CA ASP A 645 68.76 -32.39 13.98
C ASP A 645 68.34 -33.51 13.01
N ASN A 646 68.83 -34.71 13.20
CA ASN A 646 68.48 -35.86 12.37
C ASN A 646 67.07 -36.38 12.59
N GLY A 647 66.30 -35.76 13.47
CA GLY A 647 64.89 -36.08 13.82
C GLY A 647 64.79 -37.48 14.48
N LYS A 648 63.94 -37.53 15.49
CA LYS A 648 63.57 -38.76 16.18
C LYS A 648 62.16 -39.19 15.83
N VAL A 649 61.96 -40.45 15.44
CA VAL A 649 60.64 -41.01 15.28
C VAL A 649 59.94 -41.03 16.65
N THR A 650 58.85 -40.27 16.81
CA THR A 650 58.11 -40.17 18.03
C THR A 650 56.80 -40.97 18.00
N LYS A 651 56.34 -41.32 16.80
CA LYS A 651 55.28 -42.27 16.56
C LYS A 651 55.62 -43.08 15.29
N GLU A 652 55.67 -44.41 15.37
CA GLU A 652 55.87 -45.26 14.17
C GLU A 652 54.62 -45.26 13.30
N PRO A 653 54.73 -45.25 11.97
CA PRO A 653 53.63 -45.36 11.03
C PRO A 653 53.03 -46.77 11.05
N THR A 654 51.72 -46.87 10.96
CA THR A 654 50.96 -48.10 10.74
C THR A 654 50.28 -48.09 9.37
N GLU A 655 49.57 -49.11 8.97
CA GLU A 655 48.80 -49.10 7.72
C GLU A 655 47.59 -48.18 7.74
N THR A 656 47.13 -47.80 8.94
CA THR A 656 45.94 -46.96 9.14
C THR A 656 46.24 -45.55 9.65
N GLU A 657 47.43 -45.34 10.22
CA GLU A 657 47.80 -44.05 10.80
C GLU A 657 49.23 -43.67 10.43
N ASP A 658 49.37 -42.37 10.15
CA ASP A 658 50.71 -41.81 9.89
C ASP A 658 51.56 -41.83 11.14
N GLY A 659 52.85 -42.12 10.94
CA GLY A 659 53.89 -41.93 11.96
C GLY A 659 54.24 -40.42 12.06
N VAL A 660 55.00 -40.09 13.07
CA VAL A 660 55.48 -38.73 13.33
C VAL A 660 56.97 -38.77 13.64
N LYS A 661 57.76 -38.03 12.87
CA LYS A 661 59.18 -37.75 13.14
C LYS A 661 59.33 -36.31 13.57
N THR A 662 59.89 -36.12 14.77
CA THR A 662 60.03 -34.76 15.35
C THR A 662 61.52 -34.38 15.17
N PHE A 663 61.77 -33.24 14.61
CA PHE A 663 63.09 -32.60 14.46
C PHE A 663 63.14 -31.41 15.44
N THR A 664 64.26 -31.20 16.04
CA THR A 664 64.54 -30.07 16.91
C THR A 664 65.58 -29.16 16.26
N CYS A 665 65.29 -27.88 16.17
CA CYS A 665 66.28 -26.94 15.67
C CYS A 665 67.44 -26.82 16.66
N THR A 666 68.63 -27.12 16.19
CA THR A 666 69.88 -27.07 17.00
C THR A 666 70.29 -25.65 17.36
N ARG A 667 69.68 -24.61 16.74
CA ARG A 667 69.98 -23.20 16.99
C ARG A 667 68.98 -22.49 17.93
N CYS A 668 67.69 -22.81 17.84
CA CYS A 668 66.66 -22.10 18.60
C CYS A 668 65.82 -23.02 19.53
N GLY A 669 66.01 -24.36 19.45
CA GLY A 669 65.27 -25.33 20.24
C GLY A 669 63.83 -25.55 19.75
N GLU A 670 63.42 -24.91 18.69
CA GLU A 670 62.09 -25.11 18.14
C GLU A 670 61.94 -26.48 17.52
N THR A 671 60.83 -27.11 17.66
CA THR A 671 60.57 -28.44 17.15
C THR A 671 59.61 -28.37 15.94
N LYS A 672 59.93 -29.09 14.87
CA LYS A 672 58.99 -29.39 13.79
C LYS A 672 58.70 -30.87 13.76
N THR A 673 57.54 -31.21 13.36
CA THR A 673 57.19 -32.61 13.10
C THR A 673 57.02 -32.81 11.60
N GLU A 674 57.52 -33.92 11.14
CA GLU A 674 57.19 -34.41 9.80
C GLU A 674 56.39 -35.69 9.96
N THR A 675 55.36 -35.78 9.20
CA THR A 675 54.51 -36.95 9.11
C THR A 675 55.31 -38.04 8.37
N ILE A 676 55.53 -39.21 9.00
CA ILE A 676 55.96 -40.38 8.27
C ILE A 676 54.73 -41.00 7.66
N PRO A 677 54.58 -41.01 6.34
CA PRO A 677 53.39 -41.60 5.74
C PRO A 677 53.17 -43.02 6.29
N LYS A 678 51.93 -43.32 6.54
CA LYS A 678 51.44 -44.66 6.87
C LYS A 678 52.05 -45.64 5.84
N LEU A 679 52.34 -46.83 6.30
CA LEU A 679 52.92 -47.85 5.47
C LEU A 679 52.06 -48.04 4.22
N THR A 680 52.61 -47.64 3.08
CA THR A 680 51.89 -47.71 1.80
C THR A 680 51.90 -49.17 1.30
N HIS A 681 50.69 -49.74 1.26
CA HIS A 681 50.50 -50.79 0.23
C HIS A 681 50.25 -50.08 -1.10
N GLU A 682 50.78 -50.67 -2.17
CA GLU A 682 50.45 -50.16 -3.52
C GLU A 682 48.94 -50.31 -3.74
N HIS A 683 48.24 -49.18 -3.77
CA HIS A 683 46.82 -49.17 -4.07
C HIS A 683 46.59 -49.67 -5.48
N SER A 684 46.05 -50.87 -5.59
CA SER A 684 45.54 -51.35 -6.87
C SER A 684 44.09 -50.91 -7.00
N TYR A 685 43.88 -49.77 -7.64
CA TYR A 685 42.52 -49.24 -7.85
C TYR A 685 41.82 -49.92 -9.02
N LYS A 686 40.62 -50.38 -8.79
CA LYS A 686 39.70 -50.82 -9.83
C LYS A 686 38.87 -49.61 -10.28
N ALA A 687 39.08 -49.22 -11.53
CA ALA A 687 38.32 -48.10 -12.11
C ALA A 687 36.91 -48.53 -12.54
N VAL A 688 35.92 -47.78 -12.19
CA VAL A 688 34.53 -47.89 -12.65
C VAL A 688 34.13 -46.56 -13.26
N VAL A 689 33.88 -46.59 -14.54
CA VAL A 689 33.47 -45.39 -15.30
C VAL A 689 31.97 -45.24 -15.22
N THR A 690 31.50 -44.13 -14.69
CA THR A 690 30.12 -43.68 -14.78
C THR A 690 30.02 -42.78 -16.01
N ALA A 691 29.34 -43.25 -17.05
CA ALA A 691 29.17 -42.48 -18.28
C ALA A 691 28.34 -41.21 -18.04
N PRO A 692 28.65 -40.07 -18.69
CA PRO A 692 27.83 -38.88 -18.60
C PRO A 692 26.45 -39.10 -19.20
N THR A 693 25.43 -38.54 -18.58
CA THR A 693 24.08 -38.46 -19.10
C THR A 693 23.88 -37.14 -19.87
N CYS A 694 22.69 -36.88 -20.31
CA CYS A 694 22.40 -35.60 -20.98
C CYS A 694 22.56 -34.40 -20.04
N THR A 695 22.30 -34.60 -18.75
CA THR A 695 22.25 -33.54 -17.72
C THR A 695 23.34 -33.65 -16.66
N GLU A 696 23.89 -34.84 -16.46
CA GLU A 696 24.89 -35.09 -15.42
C GLU A 696 26.26 -35.44 -16.02
N LYS A 697 27.30 -34.95 -15.35
CA LYS A 697 28.69 -35.25 -15.73
C LYS A 697 29.02 -36.71 -15.47
N GLY A 698 29.76 -37.34 -16.38
CA GLY A 698 30.39 -38.62 -16.16
C GLY A 698 31.68 -38.47 -15.32
N TYR A 699 32.05 -39.47 -14.61
CA TYR A 699 33.29 -39.52 -13.84
C TYR A 699 33.78 -40.96 -13.68
N THR A 700 35.05 -41.12 -13.33
CA THR A 700 35.65 -42.41 -13.03
C THR A 700 35.88 -42.52 -11.52
N THR A 701 35.28 -43.51 -10.90
CA THR A 701 35.54 -43.84 -9.50
C THR A 701 36.58 -44.93 -9.43
N HIS A 702 37.67 -44.68 -8.75
CA HIS A 702 38.74 -45.64 -8.48
C HIS A 702 38.64 -46.13 -7.06
N THR A 703 38.46 -47.41 -6.84
CA THR A 703 38.31 -48.03 -5.51
C THR A 703 39.36 -49.11 -5.29
N CYS A 704 40.09 -48.97 -4.18
CA CYS A 704 41.00 -50.00 -3.73
C CYS A 704 40.31 -50.98 -2.78
N ALA A 705 40.82 -52.18 -2.68
CA ALA A 705 40.28 -53.19 -1.76
C ALA A 705 40.39 -52.82 -0.27
N CYS A 706 41.21 -51.83 0.07
CA CYS A 706 41.28 -51.23 1.42
C CYS A 706 40.12 -50.29 1.76
N GLY A 707 39.25 -49.98 0.78
CA GLY A 707 38.14 -49.06 0.95
C GLY A 707 38.49 -47.61 0.58
N ASP A 708 39.75 -47.32 0.24
CA ASP A 708 40.13 -46.02 -0.28
C ASP A 708 39.57 -45.80 -1.67
N SER A 709 39.01 -44.63 -1.93
CA SER A 709 38.44 -44.33 -3.24
C SER A 709 38.59 -42.85 -3.56
N TYR A 710 38.81 -42.58 -4.83
CA TYR A 710 38.79 -41.22 -5.36
C TYR A 710 38.07 -41.18 -6.69
N VAL A 711 37.65 -40.00 -7.07
CA VAL A 711 36.93 -39.77 -8.34
C VAL A 711 37.76 -38.81 -9.18
N ASP A 712 37.95 -39.17 -10.42
CA ASP A 712 38.65 -38.34 -11.40
C ASP A 712 38.01 -38.44 -12.79
N THR A 713 38.71 -37.89 -13.75
CA THR A 713 38.38 -38.00 -15.18
C THR A 713 36.94 -37.60 -15.45
N TYR A 714 36.59 -36.41 -14.96
CA TYR A 714 35.25 -35.87 -15.20
C TYR A 714 35.04 -35.59 -16.69
N THR A 715 33.94 -36.12 -17.23
CA THR A 715 33.46 -35.81 -18.57
C THR A 715 32.21 -34.97 -18.47
N ASP A 716 32.16 -33.86 -19.18
CA ASP A 716 31.01 -32.99 -19.13
C ASP A 716 29.73 -33.72 -19.59
N ALA A 717 28.59 -33.28 -19.06
CA ALA A 717 27.29 -33.77 -19.46
C ALA A 717 27.14 -33.64 -20.98
N LEU A 718 26.61 -34.67 -21.61
CA LEU A 718 26.54 -34.77 -23.07
C LEU A 718 25.64 -33.71 -23.72
N GLY A 719 24.86 -33.02 -22.94
CA GLY A 719 23.80 -32.13 -23.41
C GLY A 719 22.71 -32.89 -24.15
N HIS A 720 21.60 -32.29 -24.37
CA HIS A 720 20.55 -32.91 -25.17
C HIS A 720 20.86 -32.77 -26.65
N ALA A 721 20.85 -33.89 -27.36
CA ALA A 721 20.90 -33.93 -28.83
C ALA A 721 19.47 -34.02 -29.35
N TRP A 722 18.89 -32.88 -29.61
CA TRP A 722 17.52 -32.80 -30.11
C TRP A 722 17.45 -33.27 -31.56
N ASP A 723 16.41 -34.01 -31.91
CA ASP A 723 16.07 -34.35 -33.27
C ASP A 723 15.67 -33.09 -34.09
N ASN A 724 15.29 -33.27 -35.33
CA ASN A 724 14.84 -32.17 -36.18
C ASN A 724 13.46 -31.62 -35.80
N GLY A 725 12.85 -32.13 -34.73
CA GLY A 725 11.54 -31.78 -34.23
C GLY A 725 10.39 -32.12 -35.18
N LYS A 726 9.33 -32.66 -34.66
CA LYS A 726 8.11 -32.97 -35.39
C LYS A 726 7.06 -31.93 -35.04
N VAL A 727 6.39 -31.39 -36.07
CA VAL A 727 5.20 -30.54 -35.79
C VAL A 727 4.12 -31.45 -35.28
N THR A 728 3.74 -31.23 -34.00
CA THR A 728 2.72 -32.01 -33.29
C THR A 728 1.37 -31.32 -33.33
N LYS A 729 1.37 -29.99 -33.52
CA LYS A 729 0.19 -29.18 -33.82
C LYS A 729 0.56 -28.20 -34.93
N GLN A 730 -0.18 -28.23 -36.02
CA GLN A 730 0.00 -27.26 -37.10
C GLN A 730 -0.52 -25.87 -36.63
N PRO A 731 0.17 -24.79 -36.96
CA PRO A 731 -0.38 -23.47 -36.75
C PRO A 731 -1.55 -23.22 -37.69
N THR A 732 -2.54 -22.49 -37.21
CA THR A 732 -3.64 -21.96 -38.02
C THR A 732 -3.53 -20.43 -38.03
N GLU A 733 -4.41 -19.77 -38.70
CA GLU A 733 -4.46 -18.30 -38.72
C GLU A 733 -4.82 -17.69 -37.36
N THR A 734 -5.48 -18.48 -36.49
CA THR A 734 -5.95 -18.03 -35.16
C THR A 734 -5.26 -18.72 -33.99
N GLU A 735 -4.51 -19.78 -34.23
CA GLU A 735 -3.85 -20.53 -33.16
C GLU A 735 -2.40 -20.84 -33.50
N THR A 736 -1.55 -20.75 -32.51
CA THR A 736 -0.15 -21.17 -32.61
C THR A 736 -0.02 -22.68 -32.77
N GLY A 737 0.90 -23.10 -33.61
CA GLY A 737 1.31 -24.50 -33.74
C GLY A 737 2.33 -24.88 -32.66
N VAL A 738 2.65 -26.16 -32.60
CA VAL A 738 3.64 -26.71 -31.67
C VAL A 738 4.56 -27.65 -32.42
N LYS A 739 5.86 -27.43 -32.29
CA LYS A 739 6.90 -28.34 -32.77
C LYS A 739 7.57 -28.99 -31.56
N THR A 740 7.51 -30.31 -31.51
CA THR A 740 8.12 -31.09 -30.42
C THR A 740 9.42 -31.69 -30.87
N PHE A 741 10.47 -31.48 -30.14
CA PHE A 741 11.78 -32.08 -30.32
C PHE A 741 11.98 -33.16 -29.28
N THR A 742 12.57 -34.27 -29.67
CA THR A 742 12.89 -35.36 -28.75
C THR A 742 14.42 -35.54 -28.71
N CYS A 743 14.96 -35.61 -27.51
CA CYS A 743 16.35 -35.90 -27.36
C CYS A 743 16.66 -37.34 -27.81
N THR A 744 17.51 -37.49 -28.81
CA THR A 744 17.87 -38.79 -29.39
C THR A 744 18.70 -39.66 -28.43
N ARG A 745 19.19 -39.10 -27.32
CA ARG A 745 19.99 -39.80 -26.32
C ARG A 745 19.20 -40.27 -25.11
N CYS A 746 18.27 -39.43 -24.57
CA CYS A 746 17.56 -39.75 -23.34
C CYS A 746 16.03 -39.83 -23.52
N GLY A 747 15.48 -39.46 -24.68
CA GLY A 747 14.04 -39.46 -24.92
C GLY A 747 13.27 -38.27 -24.36
N GLU A 748 13.92 -37.38 -23.66
CA GLU A 748 13.25 -36.18 -23.13
C GLU A 748 12.75 -35.28 -24.26
N THR A 749 11.65 -34.57 -24.04
CA THR A 749 11.04 -33.75 -25.08
C THR A 749 11.01 -32.28 -24.67
N LYS A 750 11.25 -31.40 -25.64
CA LYS A 750 10.95 -29.95 -25.51
C LYS A 750 10.02 -29.53 -26.64
N THR A 751 9.29 -28.47 -26.39
CA THR A 751 8.38 -27.90 -27.38
C THR A 751 8.80 -26.49 -27.74
N GLU A 752 8.63 -26.14 -28.98
CA GLU A 752 8.70 -24.78 -29.51
C GLU A 752 7.35 -24.38 -30.09
N VAL A 753 6.93 -23.16 -29.80
CA VAL A 753 5.70 -22.61 -30.36
C VAL A 753 5.98 -22.15 -31.79
N ILE A 754 5.20 -22.64 -32.72
CA ILE A 754 5.18 -22.12 -34.09
C ILE A 754 4.19 -20.97 -34.11
N PRO A 755 4.61 -19.74 -34.46
CA PRO A 755 3.67 -18.62 -34.56
C PRO A 755 2.47 -18.99 -35.42
N ALA A 756 1.30 -18.42 -35.10
CA ALA A 756 0.15 -18.50 -35.97
C ALA A 756 0.50 -17.96 -37.37
N LEU A 757 -0.09 -18.54 -38.40
CA LEU A 757 0.18 -18.13 -39.76
C LEU A 757 -0.24 -16.67 -39.94
N SER A 758 0.72 -15.78 -40.19
CA SER A 758 0.40 -14.40 -40.55
C SER A 758 -0.24 -14.38 -41.92
N HIS A 759 -1.44 -13.91 -42.00
CA HIS A 759 -2.08 -13.53 -43.26
C HIS A 759 -2.16 -11.99 -43.32
N GLU A 760 -2.10 -11.43 -44.48
CA GLU A 760 -2.48 -10.03 -44.70
C GLU A 760 -3.98 -9.94 -44.50
N HIS A 761 -4.41 -9.14 -43.52
CA HIS A 761 -5.82 -8.94 -43.26
C HIS A 761 -6.48 -8.25 -44.45
N SER A 762 -7.33 -8.96 -45.16
CA SER A 762 -8.20 -8.39 -46.20
C SER A 762 -9.58 -8.13 -45.62
N TYR A 763 -9.82 -6.88 -45.24
CA TYR A 763 -11.05 -6.50 -44.57
C TYR A 763 -12.15 -6.20 -45.58
N LYS A 764 -13.32 -6.78 -45.37
CA LYS A 764 -14.53 -6.43 -46.09
C LYS A 764 -15.28 -5.37 -45.28
N ALA A 765 -15.44 -4.22 -45.87
CA ALA A 765 -16.15 -3.09 -45.26
C ALA A 765 -17.68 -3.27 -45.41
N VAL A 766 -18.40 -3.06 -44.32
CA VAL A 766 -19.87 -2.98 -44.28
C VAL A 766 -20.24 -1.66 -43.64
N VAL A 767 -20.91 -0.80 -44.39
CA VAL A 767 -21.35 0.51 -43.90
C VAL A 767 -22.71 0.40 -43.23
N THR A 768 -22.79 0.79 -41.99
CA THR A 768 -24.05 1.02 -41.27
C THR A 768 -24.41 2.47 -41.40
N ALA A 769 -25.46 2.78 -42.11
CA ALA A 769 -25.88 4.15 -42.32
C ALA A 769 -26.40 4.79 -41.02
N PRO A 770 -26.16 6.10 -40.79
CA PRO A 770 -26.69 6.79 -39.60
C PRO A 770 -28.22 6.88 -39.68
N THR A 771 -28.85 6.75 -38.53
CA THR A 771 -30.30 7.00 -38.38
C THR A 771 -30.54 8.40 -37.83
N CYS A 772 -31.77 8.73 -37.52
CA CYS A 772 -32.05 10.00 -36.86
C CYS A 772 -31.39 10.15 -35.48
N THR A 773 -31.23 9.06 -34.76
CA THR A 773 -30.76 9.07 -33.38
C THR A 773 -29.42 8.32 -33.20
N ALA A 774 -29.05 7.46 -34.12
CA ALA A 774 -27.82 6.67 -34.01
C ALA A 774 -26.79 7.09 -35.07
N LYS A 775 -25.51 7.13 -34.67
CA LYS A 775 -24.38 7.34 -35.58
C LYS A 775 -24.24 6.18 -36.54
N GLY A 776 -23.90 6.49 -37.79
CA GLY A 776 -23.44 5.49 -38.75
C GLY A 776 -21.96 5.20 -38.54
N TYR A 777 -21.52 4.04 -39.00
CA TYR A 777 -20.12 3.61 -38.91
C TYR A 777 -19.82 2.54 -39.95
N THR A 778 -18.55 2.34 -40.22
CA THR A 778 -18.10 1.27 -41.11
C THR A 778 -17.42 0.17 -40.30
N THR A 779 -17.93 -1.04 -40.38
CA THR A 779 -17.34 -2.22 -39.83
C THR A 779 -16.48 -2.92 -40.85
N HIS A 780 -15.22 -3.12 -40.57
CA HIS A 780 -14.27 -3.87 -41.39
C HIS A 780 -14.05 -5.22 -40.77
N THR A 781 -14.36 -6.30 -41.48
CA THR A 781 -14.23 -7.67 -40.98
C THR A 781 -13.36 -8.51 -41.92
N CYS A 782 -12.34 -9.14 -41.35
CA CYS A 782 -11.51 -10.12 -42.05
C CYS A 782 -12.13 -11.52 -41.93
N ALA A 783 -11.82 -12.39 -42.86
CA ALA A 783 -12.30 -13.78 -42.85
C ALA A 783 -11.79 -14.59 -41.62
N CYS A 784 -10.73 -14.13 -40.96
CA CYS A 784 -10.21 -14.71 -39.71
C CYS A 784 -11.05 -14.36 -38.47
N GLY A 785 -12.04 -13.47 -38.59
CA GLY A 785 -12.85 -12.98 -37.49
C GLY A 785 -12.35 -11.68 -36.86
N ASP A 786 -11.18 -11.20 -37.24
CA ASP A 786 -10.68 -9.89 -36.80
C ASP A 786 -11.53 -8.77 -37.40
N SER A 787 -11.89 -7.79 -36.58
CA SER A 787 -12.74 -6.69 -37.03
C SER A 787 -12.48 -5.41 -36.25
N TYR A 788 -12.59 -4.31 -36.95
CA TYR A 788 -12.56 -2.98 -36.35
C TYR A 788 -13.64 -2.09 -36.97
N VAL A 789 -13.95 -1.01 -36.28
CA VAL A 789 -14.97 -0.05 -36.70
C VAL A 789 -14.33 1.32 -36.88
N ASP A 790 -14.60 1.96 -37.98
CA ASP A 790 -14.14 3.31 -38.24
C ASP A 790 -15.20 4.14 -39.01
N THR A 791 -14.78 5.30 -39.48
CA THR A 791 -15.58 6.18 -40.35
C THR A 791 -16.95 6.48 -39.78
N TYR A 792 -16.95 6.98 -38.51
CA TYR A 792 -18.18 7.37 -37.85
C TYR A 792 -18.82 8.59 -38.52
N VAL A 793 -20.11 8.49 -38.81
CA VAL A 793 -20.94 9.58 -39.31
C VAL A 793 -21.96 9.92 -38.24
N ASP A 794 -22.08 11.19 -37.90
CA ASP A 794 -23.03 11.60 -36.87
C ASP A 794 -24.48 11.26 -37.23
N ALA A 795 -25.29 11.06 -36.21
CA ALA A 795 -26.73 10.83 -36.35
C ALA A 795 -27.37 11.99 -37.16
N LEU A 796 -28.25 11.63 -38.06
CA LEU A 796 -28.83 12.59 -39.02
C LEU A 796 -29.72 13.67 -38.36
N GLY A 797 -30.07 13.47 -37.09
CA GLY A 797 -31.06 14.27 -36.40
C GLY A 797 -32.46 14.10 -37.00
N HIS A 798 -33.48 14.52 -36.30
CA HIS A 798 -34.83 14.50 -36.81
C HIS A 798 -35.08 15.68 -37.75
N ALA A 799 -35.58 15.42 -38.91
CA ALA A 799 -36.08 16.45 -39.85
C ALA A 799 -37.60 16.49 -39.71
N TRP A 800 -38.05 17.39 -38.86
CA TRP A 800 -39.47 17.55 -38.58
C TRP A 800 -40.17 18.22 -39.79
N ASP A 801 -41.39 17.79 -40.10
CA ASP A 801 -42.26 18.44 -41.03
C ASP A 801 -42.77 19.79 -40.48
N ASN A 802 -43.64 20.47 -41.22
CA ASN A 802 -44.22 21.75 -40.77
C ASN A 802 -45.22 21.58 -39.61
N GLY A 803 -45.47 20.37 -39.14
CA GLY A 803 -46.42 20.02 -38.11
C GLY A 803 -47.86 20.27 -38.47
N LYS A 804 -48.72 19.34 -38.12
CA LYS A 804 -50.16 19.46 -38.33
C LYS A 804 -50.82 19.70 -36.96
N VAL A 805 -51.76 20.65 -36.92
CA VAL A 805 -52.57 20.81 -35.72
C VAL A 805 -53.47 19.59 -35.63
N THR A 806 -53.29 18.83 -34.55
CA THR A 806 -54.05 17.59 -34.27
C THR A 806 -55.16 17.79 -33.26
N LYS A 807 -55.09 18.87 -32.49
CA LYS A 807 -56.12 19.36 -31.60
C LYS A 807 -56.10 20.89 -31.70
N GLU A 808 -57.22 21.50 -32.13
CA GLU A 808 -57.31 22.95 -32.15
C GLU A 808 -57.43 23.50 -30.72
N PRO A 809 -56.78 24.62 -30.44
CA PRO A 809 -56.97 25.29 -29.18
C PRO A 809 -58.37 25.90 -29.07
N THR A 810 -58.94 25.88 -27.85
CA THR A 810 -60.18 26.59 -27.52
C THR A 810 -59.88 27.77 -26.60
N GLU A 811 -60.91 28.53 -26.21
CA GLU A 811 -60.69 29.61 -25.25
C GLU A 811 -60.17 29.16 -23.87
N THR A 812 -60.42 27.92 -23.49
CA THR A 812 -60.07 27.37 -22.17
C THR A 812 -59.16 26.19 -22.20
N GLU A 813 -58.91 25.56 -23.35
CA GLU A 813 -58.06 24.40 -23.49
C GLU A 813 -56.96 24.64 -24.52
N THR A 814 -55.76 24.13 -24.25
CA THR A 814 -54.64 24.16 -25.17
C THR A 814 -54.83 23.21 -26.34
N GLY A 815 -54.41 23.63 -27.53
CA GLY A 815 -54.35 22.81 -28.71
C GLY A 815 -53.02 22.00 -28.73
N VAL A 816 -52.93 21.12 -29.72
CA VAL A 816 -51.73 20.30 -29.95
C VAL A 816 -51.36 20.32 -31.41
N LYS A 817 -50.11 20.64 -31.70
CA LYS A 817 -49.52 20.53 -33.02
C LYS A 817 -48.53 19.37 -33.03
N THR A 818 -48.73 18.43 -33.91
CA THR A 818 -47.88 17.23 -34.02
C THR A 818 -46.98 17.38 -35.24
N PHE A 819 -45.70 17.20 -35.03
CA PHE A 819 -44.69 17.17 -36.07
C PHE A 819 -44.26 15.73 -36.28
N THR A 820 -44.06 15.35 -37.53
CA THR A 820 -43.58 14.00 -37.87
C THR A 820 -42.20 14.12 -38.51
N CYS A 821 -41.26 13.33 -38.05
CA CYS A 821 -39.96 13.27 -38.70
C CYS A 821 -40.08 12.65 -40.08
N THR A 822 -39.69 13.40 -41.09
CA THR A 822 -39.78 12.97 -42.51
C THR A 822 -38.82 11.86 -42.88
N ARG A 823 -37.86 11.54 -41.97
CA ARG A 823 -36.86 10.50 -42.19
C ARG A 823 -37.21 9.18 -41.48
N CYS A 824 -37.73 9.22 -40.27
CA CYS A 824 -37.97 8.00 -39.47
C CYS A 824 -39.45 7.80 -39.09
N GLY A 825 -40.29 8.79 -39.27
CA GLY A 825 -41.74 8.71 -38.95
C GLY A 825 -42.03 9.00 -37.45
N GLU A 826 -41.05 9.23 -36.63
CA GLU A 826 -41.25 9.58 -35.22
C GLU A 826 -41.97 10.92 -35.09
N THR A 827 -42.81 11.04 -34.03
CA THR A 827 -43.64 12.23 -33.86
C THR A 827 -43.23 12.94 -32.55
N LYS A 828 -43.24 14.28 -32.61
CA LYS A 828 -43.22 15.13 -31.42
C LYS A 828 -44.41 16.04 -31.40
N THR A 829 -44.84 16.46 -30.23
CA THR A 829 -45.97 17.38 -30.09
C THR A 829 -45.52 18.69 -29.48
N GLU A 830 -46.10 19.79 -29.94
CA GLU A 830 -46.02 21.10 -29.28
C GLU A 830 -47.41 21.55 -28.89
N VAL A 831 -47.48 22.13 -27.71
CA VAL A 831 -48.75 22.66 -27.19
C VAL A 831 -49.02 24.02 -27.84
N ILE A 832 -50.20 24.20 -28.39
CA ILE A 832 -50.69 25.50 -28.87
C ILE A 832 -51.45 26.15 -27.68
N PRO A 833 -51.07 27.32 -27.21
CA PRO A 833 -51.76 28.00 -26.15
C PRO A 833 -53.25 28.17 -26.46
N ALA A 834 -54.11 28.16 -25.42
CA ALA A 834 -55.50 28.46 -25.53
C ALA A 834 -55.69 29.88 -26.10
N THR A 835 -56.73 30.06 -26.89
CA THR A 835 -57.01 31.35 -27.68
C THR A 835 -57.62 32.44 -26.82
N GLY A 836 -58.08 32.12 -25.60
CA GLY A 836 -58.61 33.10 -24.65
C GLY A 836 -57.53 33.81 -23.88
N VAL A 837 -57.55 35.11 -23.77
CA VAL A 837 -56.73 35.87 -22.81
C VAL A 837 -57.15 35.50 -21.41
N MET A 838 -56.33 34.75 -20.64
CA MET A 838 -56.61 34.47 -19.25
C MET A 838 -56.50 35.79 -18.47
N ASP A 839 -57.62 36.32 -18.00
CA ASP A 839 -57.61 37.43 -17.06
C ASP A 839 -57.28 36.93 -15.67
N VAL A 840 -56.01 37.06 -15.29
CA VAL A 840 -55.45 36.55 -13.99
C VAL A 840 -56.10 37.22 -12.81
N THR A 841 -56.72 38.43 -12.99
CA THR A 841 -57.42 39.11 -11.89
C THR A 841 -58.72 38.42 -11.48
N LYS A 842 -59.24 37.55 -12.36
CA LYS A 842 -60.41 36.70 -12.07
C LYS A 842 -60.01 35.36 -11.43
N MET A 843 -58.80 34.97 -11.55
CA MET A 843 -58.28 33.71 -11.00
C MET A 843 -57.75 33.84 -9.60
N PHE A 844 -57.13 34.96 -9.29
CA PHE A 844 -56.48 35.16 -7.97
C PHE A 844 -56.84 36.48 -7.38
N THR A 845 -57.15 36.54 -6.08
CA THR A 845 -57.60 37.73 -5.35
C THR A 845 -56.48 38.68 -4.96
N ASP A 846 -55.27 38.28 -4.98
CA ASP A 846 -54.05 39.03 -4.64
C ASP A 846 -53.32 39.67 -5.83
N VAL A 847 -53.83 39.46 -7.05
CA VAL A 847 -53.28 40.04 -8.27
C VAL A 847 -54.27 41.10 -8.81
N SER A 848 -53.95 42.37 -8.66
CA SER A 848 -54.74 43.47 -9.19
C SER A 848 -53.86 44.57 -9.79
N HIS A 849 -53.95 44.78 -11.11
CA HIS A 849 -53.36 45.91 -11.82
C HIS A 849 -51.90 46.28 -11.44
N SER A 850 -51.08 45.30 -11.17
CA SER A 850 -49.66 45.55 -10.86
C SER A 850 -48.81 45.69 -12.17
N TRP A 851 -47.67 46.35 -12.05
CA TRP A 851 -46.65 46.41 -13.16
C TRP A 851 -46.12 45.02 -13.57
N ALA A 852 -46.42 44.00 -12.82
CA ALA A 852 -45.99 42.64 -13.04
C ALA A 852 -47.03 41.75 -13.75
N ASP A 853 -48.21 42.26 -14.11
CA ASP A 853 -49.31 41.48 -14.68
C ASP A 853 -48.88 40.64 -15.89
N ASP A 854 -48.12 41.21 -16.82
CA ASP A 854 -47.65 40.51 -18.03
C ASP A 854 -46.69 39.38 -17.66
N GLY A 855 -45.83 39.61 -16.68
CA GLY A 855 -44.88 38.59 -16.19
C GLY A 855 -45.60 37.46 -15.44
N ILE A 856 -46.61 37.81 -14.61
CA ILE A 856 -47.41 36.82 -13.89
C ILE A 856 -48.27 36.03 -14.88
N GLN A 857 -48.88 36.69 -15.88
CA GLN A 857 -49.62 36.05 -16.97
C GLN A 857 -48.76 35.06 -17.72
N TYR A 858 -47.51 35.42 -18.06
CA TYR A 858 -46.56 34.56 -18.72
C TYR A 858 -46.20 33.32 -17.87
N CYS A 859 -45.90 33.52 -16.57
CA CYS A 859 -45.56 32.45 -15.65
C CYS A 859 -46.69 31.45 -15.42
N VAL A 860 -47.90 31.93 -15.30
CA VAL A 860 -49.11 31.08 -15.14
C VAL A 860 -49.43 30.31 -16.40
N THR A 861 -49.36 30.95 -17.59
CA THR A 861 -49.61 30.28 -18.87
C THR A 861 -48.56 29.26 -19.23
N HIS A 862 -47.34 29.44 -18.78
CA HIS A 862 -46.24 28.50 -19.03
C HIS A 862 -46.03 27.55 -17.83
N GLN A 863 -46.93 27.52 -16.85
CA GLN A 863 -46.90 26.64 -15.70
C GLN A 863 -45.66 26.80 -14.79
N LEU A 864 -44.97 27.93 -14.85
CA LEU A 864 -43.82 28.23 -14.03
C LEU A 864 -44.17 28.59 -12.59
N MET A 865 -45.42 29.05 -12.36
CA MET A 865 -45.99 29.41 -11.05
C MET A 865 -47.43 28.91 -10.94
N SER A 866 -47.91 28.71 -9.74
CA SER A 866 -49.30 28.27 -9.48
C SER A 866 -49.87 28.94 -8.22
N GLY A 867 -51.20 28.91 -8.09
CA GLY A 867 -51.86 29.34 -6.87
C GLY A 867 -51.51 28.43 -5.68
N ILE A 868 -51.26 29.02 -4.53
CA ILE A 868 -50.89 28.32 -3.28
C ILE A 868 -52.07 28.03 -2.34
N GLY A 869 -53.28 28.08 -2.86
CA GLY A 869 -54.54 27.91 -2.09
C GLY A 869 -55.18 29.24 -1.72
N ASN A 870 -56.45 29.20 -1.36
CA ASN A 870 -57.30 30.39 -1.05
C ASN A 870 -57.20 31.51 -2.12
N ASN A 871 -56.99 31.16 -3.40
CA ASN A 871 -56.83 32.10 -4.53
C ASN A 871 -55.66 33.09 -4.37
N LEU A 872 -54.61 32.71 -3.68
CA LEU A 872 -53.37 33.47 -3.57
C LEU A 872 -52.32 32.94 -4.56
N PHE A 873 -51.37 33.82 -4.94
CA PHE A 873 -50.34 33.55 -5.97
C PHE A 873 -48.97 33.29 -5.35
N GLY A 874 -48.24 32.29 -5.86
CA GLY A 874 -46.91 31.96 -5.38
C GLY A 874 -46.06 31.15 -6.40
N PRO A 875 -44.74 31.14 -6.24
CA PRO A 875 -43.87 30.33 -7.10
C PRO A 875 -44.16 28.84 -6.90
N LYS A 876 -44.04 28.10 -8.00
CA LYS A 876 -44.19 26.64 -8.04
C LYS A 876 -42.96 25.94 -7.49
#